data_3617706a8db5a27c87a7027a0c270aa5
#
_entry.id   3617706a8db5a27c87a7027a0c270aa5
#
_cell.length_a   1.000
_cell.length_b   1.000
_cell.length_c   1.000
_cell.angle_alpha   90.00
_cell.angle_beta   90.00
_cell.angle_gamma   90.00
#
_symmetry.space_group_name_H-M   'P 1'
#
loop_
_entity.id
_entity.type
_entity.pdbx_description
1 polymer ?
#
loop_
_entity_poly.entity_id
_entity_poly.type
_entity_poly.pdbx_seq_one_letter_code
_entity_poly.pdbx_strand_id
1 'polypeptide(L)'
;MAEPRPSTDQESAPLLRREDGDEPDTNGGASVLDPSQLNNREKVLAVLVLALLAIAGTFIGLFAGTEVALKKERANHPTSTVTVTRHHPSPTGKPRKSVCTTPECVTAAAEIIRSVNVSADPCDDFYEFANGGWLDANNIPPDRGIYGQFNAVSDRNKKTLLKIIEAIHIDEAGFDAATDNLRKLKDTYTSCMDIETMNKRGSEPIVPLVREVVRTIGTFDVNPMPESESLVDVAFWTGAYTPDYEISESLRATALTPQDVAHHLRRAATIQVPSQQSVLEPEEEEVEPARRQKITKALAFLHARGIDALFNFIIEGDAGGENSQIQSLFFYQSFGGLPSKQYYEEKPILDLYQSVISGVLRSVAEESLVSHGKRDLFTDIMQEAAQEAVEDGWPWPWPGGDKDDPVKTEPLDKRMDKLAAKVVAFERKIARAGADPEYLFNPHFSYNPYSAKDVQKALPFIDLGAYLSAMGPRKYPSKIVVSHPPYLKQITQLVKDVPDHVLSAYLVSKLALAYGGALGPKTEIRKQVKQLSNVLTGVKPGTEENRQDICLGAVDSIVGFIAGREFVQASFSPEAKADGEHIINSIVEAFYDKLPRIMWMDEKSAAAAQKKAKAIIPKVGYPLSPNTTDPNSIRDWYQNVQIVADDYFGNVLGSEIMGNRRAWLSLGRERNRNTWEMYPQTVNAYYSPPDGEIVFPAGILQPPFYSYDWPSHLKYGAFGAVAAHELTHAFDNSGAQYDEHGRLRDWWTNKTVKAFQERAQCVSRQYSQYYVVDDNGNKVYVNGNLTNGEDIADSGLAQAYAAWKTDAKHAQSLPGLDYTPEQLFFISFGRIWATLARPATAVSRVRTDPHSPPYWRVIGTLRDNDAFHKAFNCKPGTPMNPPKSEQCSLW
;
A
#
# COMPACT_ATOMS: atom_id res chain seq x y z
N MET A 1 52.06 -1.44 -28.92
CA MET A 1 52.32 -1.40 -30.38
C MET A 1 50.95 -1.22 -31.02
N ALA A 2 50.71 -0.01 -31.32
CA ALA A 2 50.39 0.60 -32.61
C ALA A 2 48.91 0.49 -32.98
N GLU A 3 48.25 1.60 -32.81
CA GLU A 3 47.17 2.16 -33.65
C GLU A 3 47.65 2.33 -35.12
N PRO A 4 46.80 2.66 -36.14
CA PRO A 4 45.93 3.83 -36.07
C PRO A 4 44.57 3.72 -36.85
N ARG A 5 43.71 4.73 -36.57
CA ARG A 5 42.60 5.28 -37.37
C ARG A 5 43.08 5.83 -38.75
N PRO A 6 42.20 6.18 -39.75
CA PRO A 6 41.21 7.28 -39.59
C PRO A 6 39.89 7.08 -40.39
N SER A 7 38.80 7.79 -39.93
CA SER A 7 38.12 9.02 -40.47
C SER A 7 37.52 8.89 -41.90
N THR A 8 36.34 9.28 -42.20
CA THR A 8 35.65 10.55 -42.32
C THR A 8 34.24 10.38 -42.88
N ASP A 9 33.28 11.09 -42.32
CA ASP A 9 32.32 12.05 -42.88
C ASP A 9 31.20 11.66 -43.88
N GLN A 10 30.08 12.21 -43.52
CA GLN A 10 29.02 12.90 -44.30
C GLN A 10 27.84 12.10 -44.85
N GLU A 11 26.72 12.50 -44.26
CA GLU A 11 25.47 12.99 -44.88
C GLU A 11 24.90 12.25 -46.11
N SER A 12 23.67 11.83 -46.01
CA SER A 12 22.50 12.39 -46.68
C SER A 12 21.38 11.36 -46.80
N ALA A 13 20.16 11.82 -46.61
CA ALA A 13 18.94 11.06 -46.94
C ALA A 13 18.79 10.88 -48.45
N PRO A 14 18.11 9.87 -48.90
CA PRO A 14 17.36 9.93 -50.16
C PRO A 14 15.93 9.40 -49.99
N LEU A 15 14.94 10.26 -50.27
CA LEU A 15 14.17 10.30 -51.51
C LEU A 15 13.65 8.94 -52.04
N LEU A 16 12.34 8.86 -52.03
CA LEU A 16 11.47 7.96 -52.78
C LEU A 16 11.97 7.61 -54.17
N ARG A 17 11.94 6.36 -54.55
CA ARG A 17 11.98 5.90 -55.96
C ARG A 17 10.67 5.20 -56.30
N ARG A 18 9.98 5.77 -57.28
CA ARG A 18 8.96 5.15 -58.13
C ARG A 18 9.64 4.16 -59.05
N GLU A 19 9.01 3.04 -59.31
CA GLU A 19 9.17 2.31 -60.56
C GLU A 19 7.86 2.27 -61.33
N ASP A 20 7.96 2.70 -62.58
CA ASP A 20 6.92 2.73 -63.61
C ASP A 20 6.72 1.35 -64.20
N GLY A 21 5.53 1.09 -64.71
CA GLY A 21 5.31 -0.03 -65.68
C GLY A 21 3.86 -0.28 -66.00
N ASP A 22 3.45 0.24 -67.15
CA ASP A 22 2.42 -0.17 -68.11
C ASP A 22 0.96 0.30 -67.88
N GLU A 23 0.62 1.32 -68.72
CA GLU A 23 -0.73 1.57 -69.24
C GLU A 23 -1.22 0.48 -70.17
N PRO A 24 -2.55 0.32 -70.32
CA PRO A 24 -3.14 0.87 -71.54
C PRO A 24 -4.47 1.62 -71.35
N ASP A 25 -4.64 2.61 -72.27
CA ASP A 25 -5.79 3.42 -72.62
C ASP A 25 -7.16 2.80 -72.43
N THR A 26 -8.08 3.58 -71.86
CA THR A 26 -9.39 3.85 -72.49
C THR A 26 -10.07 5.10 -71.94
N ASN A 27 -10.47 5.98 -72.79
CA ASN A 27 -11.42 7.09 -72.64
C ASN A 27 -12.71 6.66 -71.97
N GLY A 28 -13.13 7.41 -70.97
CA GLY A 28 -14.49 7.32 -70.38
C GLY A 28 -14.86 8.58 -69.64
N GLY A 29 -15.59 9.45 -70.29
CA GLY A 29 -16.06 10.72 -69.76
C GLY A 29 -16.83 10.62 -68.43
N ALA A 30 -16.65 11.58 -67.58
CA ALA A 30 -17.41 11.74 -66.35
C ALA A 30 -18.91 11.93 -66.72
N SER A 31 -19.71 10.90 -66.51
CA SER A 31 -21.17 11.00 -66.59
C SER A 31 -21.67 11.60 -65.28
N VAL A 32 -22.24 12.78 -65.34
CA VAL A 32 -23.04 13.37 -64.29
C VAL A 32 -24.16 12.38 -63.93
N LEU A 33 -24.16 11.86 -62.70
CA LEU A 33 -25.18 10.93 -62.21
C LEU A 33 -26.51 11.63 -62.19
N ASP A 34 -27.47 11.10 -63.02
CA ASP A 34 -28.85 11.59 -63.04
C ASP A 34 -29.56 11.24 -61.73
N PRO A 35 -30.00 12.20 -60.92
CA PRO A 35 -30.67 11.99 -59.63
C PRO A 35 -31.92 11.11 -59.68
N SER A 36 -32.47 10.88 -60.86
CA SER A 36 -33.70 10.08 -61.07
C SER A 36 -33.46 8.55 -60.95
N GLN A 37 -32.22 8.09 -61.02
CA GLN A 37 -31.83 6.68 -61.03
C GLN A 37 -31.43 6.13 -59.65
N LEU A 38 -31.32 6.96 -58.62
CA LEU A 38 -30.95 6.53 -57.29
C LEU A 38 -32.13 5.88 -56.53
N ASN A 39 -31.86 4.78 -55.89
CA ASN A 39 -32.84 4.17 -55.00
C ASN A 39 -33.05 5.00 -53.71
N ASN A 40 -34.11 4.71 -52.92
CA ASN A 40 -34.48 5.52 -51.77
C ASN A 40 -33.39 5.54 -50.67
N ARG A 41 -32.54 4.54 -50.52
CA ARG A 41 -31.38 4.51 -49.59
C ARG A 41 -30.24 5.38 -50.07
N GLU A 42 -29.97 5.38 -51.36
CA GLU A 42 -28.90 6.23 -52.00
C GLU A 42 -29.30 7.71 -51.97
N LYS A 43 -30.57 8.03 -52.13
CA LYS A 43 -31.07 9.41 -51.96
C LYS A 43 -30.92 9.91 -50.53
N VAL A 44 -31.23 9.06 -49.55
CA VAL A 44 -31.02 9.39 -48.13
C VAL A 44 -29.52 9.56 -47.82
N LEU A 45 -28.67 8.67 -48.35
CA LEU A 45 -27.22 8.77 -48.15
C LEU A 45 -26.62 10.04 -48.78
N ALA A 46 -27.07 10.40 -49.99
CA ALA A 46 -26.67 11.63 -50.67
C ALA A 46 -27.09 12.90 -49.90
N VAL A 47 -28.29 12.92 -49.34
CA VAL A 47 -28.75 14.03 -48.48
C VAL A 47 -27.92 14.11 -47.19
N LEU A 48 -27.60 12.97 -46.55
CA LEU A 48 -26.75 12.94 -45.39
C LEU A 48 -25.31 13.42 -45.65
N VAL A 49 -24.74 13.06 -46.80
CA VAL A 49 -23.41 13.53 -47.18
C VAL A 49 -23.42 15.04 -47.46
N LEU A 50 -24.43 15.55 -48.11
CA LEU A 50 -24.61 17.01 -48.33
C LEU A 50 -24.79 17.77 -47.03
N ALA A 51 -25.56 17.21 -46.09
CA ALA A 51 -25.74 17.81 -44.73
C ALA A 51 -24.42 17.83 -43.96
N LEU A 52 -23.63 16.74 -43.99
CA LEU A 52 -22.32 16.67 -43.33
C LEU A 52 -21.31 17.62 -43.97
N LEU A 53 -21.33 17.80 -45.30
CA LEU A 53 -20.48 18.78 -45.98
C LEU A 53 -20.87 20.22 -45.64
N ALA A 54 -22.18 20.51 -45.49
CA ALA A 54 -22.65 21.82 -45.04
C ALA A 54 -22.22 22.12 -43.61
N ILE A 55 -22.33 21.14 -42.69
CA ILE A 55 -21.86 21.23 -41.33
C ILE A 55 -20.34 21.45 -41.29
N ALA A 56 -19.58 20.67 -42.04
CA ALA A 56 -18.11 20.82 -42.11
C ALA A 56 -17.71 22.19 -42.66
N GLY A 57 -18.40 22.65 -43.70
CA GLY A 57 -18.18 24.01 -44.28
C GLY A 57 -18.47 25.11 -43.27
N THR A 58 -19.52 24.94 -42.44
CA THR A 58 -19.85 25.87 -41.36
C THR A 58 -18.79 25.95 -40.31
N PHE A 59 -18.27 24.78 -39.86
CA PHE A 59 -17.17 24.72 -38.91
C PHE A 59 -15.87 25.32 -39.45
N ILE A 60 -15.54 25.05 -40.71
CA ILE A 60 -14.36 25.63 -41.36
C ILE A 60 -14.52 27.15 -41.48
N GLY A 61 -15.71 27.63 -41.80
CA GLY A 61 -16.04 29.08 -41.90
C GLY A 61 -15.95 29.78 -40.54
N LEU A 62 -16.47 29.14 -39.46
CA LEU A 62 -16.35 29.62 -38.09
C LEU A 62 -14.90 29.67 -37.62
N PHE A 63 -14.11 28.62 -37.91
CA PHE A 63 -12.71 28.57 -37.57
C PHE A 63 -11.88 29.63 -38.27
N ALA A 64 -12.10 29.80 -39.60
CA ALA A 64 -11.47 30.86 -40.36
C ALA A 64 -11.88 32.25 -39.90
N GLY A 65 -13.15 32.45 -39.53
CA GLY A 65 -13.69 33.70 -38.96
C GLY A 65 -13.05 34.06 -37.61
N THR A 66 -12.84 33.09 -36.72
CA THR A 66 -12.16 33.29 -35.44
C THR A 66 -10.67 33.60 -35.60
N GLU A 67 -9.98 32.97 -36.56
CA GLU A 67 -8.58 33.27 -36.90
C GLU A 67 -8.40 34.69 -37.43
N VAL A 68 -9.34 35.14 -38.29
CA VAL A 68 -9.32 36.52 -38.84
C VAL A 68 -9.65 37.53 -37.75
N ALA A 69 -10.61 37.23 -36.85
CA ALA A 69 -10.94 38.08 -35.72
C ALA A 69 -9.75 38.23 -34.76
N LEU A 70 -9.08 37.13 -34.41
CA LEU A 70 -7.88 37.11 -33.57
C LEU A 70 -6.70 37.88 -34.21
N LYS A 71 -6.50 37.75 -35.51
CA LYS A 71 -5.50 38.55 -36.26
C LYS A 71 -5.82 40.03 -36.25
N LYS A 72 -7.12 40.39 -36.35
CA LYS A 72 -7.57 41.78 -36.33
C LYS A 72 -7.45 42.39 -34.92
N GLU A 73 -7.68 41.61 -33.87
CA GLU A 73 -7.47 42.04 -32.49
C GLU A 73 -6.00 42.23 -32.17
N ARG A 74 -5.11 41.32 -32.64
CA ARG A 74 -3.65 41.47 -32.54
C ARG A 74 -3.09 42.67 -33.33
N ALA A 75 -3.72 43.06 -34.42
CA ALA A 75 -3.33 44.21 -35.22
C ALA A 75 -3.78 45.57 -34.61
N ASN A 76 -4.75 45.55 -33.71
CA ASN A 76 -5.29 46.77 -33.07
C ASN A 76 -4.64 47.10 -31.71
N HIS A 77 -3.73 46.25 -31.21
CA HIS A 77 -2.90 46.64 -30.05
C HIS A 77 -1.72 47.45 -30.55
N PRO A 78 -1.56 48.71 -30.09
CA PRO A 78 -0.39 49.50 -30.45
C PRO A 78 0.86 48.83 -29.89
N THR A 79 1.72 48.39 -30.78
CA THR A 79 3.06 47.94 -30.45
C THR A 79 3.80 49.12 -29.88
N SER A 80 3.86 49.28 -28.58
CA SER A 80 4.78 50.24 -27.98
C SER A 80 6.19 49.75 -28.25
N THR A 81 6.80 50.35 -29.29
CA THR A 81 8.21 50.15 -29.58
C THR A 81 9.01 50.81 -28.41
N VAL A 82 9.40 49.98 -27.44
CA VAL A 82 10.38 50.45 -26.43
C VAL A 82 11.72 50.56 -27.15
N THR A 83 12.12 51.74 -27.50
CA THR A 83 13.48 52.07 -27.95
C THR A 83 14.41 51.84 -26.77
N VAL A 84 15.11 50.70 -26.73
CA VAL A 84 16.14 50.43 -25.72
C VAL A 84 17.36 51.22 -26.12
N THR A 85 17.51 52.37 -25.53
CA THR A 85 18.76 53.12 -25.56
C THR A 85 19.81 52.36 -24.73
N ARG A 86 20.79 51.75 -25.40
CA ARG A 86 21.91 51.10 -24.73
C ARG A 86 22.73 52.15 -24.01
N HIS A 87 22.44 52.43 -22.76
CA HIS A 87 23.40 52.99 -21.84
C HIS A 87 24.26 51.86 -21.31
N HIS A 88 25.57 51.91 -21.57
CA HIS A 88 26.53 51.06 -20.86
C HIS A 88 26.61 51.58 -19.41
N PRO A 89 26.14 50.84 -18.40
CA PRO A 89 26.43 51.18 -17.02
C PRO A 89 27.77 50.55 -16.63
N SER A 90 28.57 51.32 -15.92
CA SER A 90 29.75 50.85 -15.19
C SER A 90 29.43 49.67 -14.28
N PRO A 91 30.37 48.74 -14.00
CA PRO A 91 30.10 47.48 -13.30
C PRO A 91 30.04 47.72 -11.79
N THR A 92 28.88 48.11 -11.29
CA THR A 92 28.54 48.01 -9.85
C THR A 92 27.16 47.35 -9.71
N GLY A 93 26.95 46.21 -10.37
CA GLY A 93 25.72 45.40 -10.27
C GLY A 93 25.99 44.20 -9.35
N LYS A 94 25.17 44.00 -8.31
CA LYS A 94 25.02 42.72 -7.65
C LYS A 94 24.92 41.60 -8.70
N PRO A 95 25.55 40.45 -8.52
CA PRO A 95 25.49 39.37 -9.50
C PRO A 95 24.01 39.07 -9.81
N ARG A 96 23.62 39.17 -11.08
CA ARG A 96 22.31 38.75 -11.53
C ARG A 96 22.13 37.26 -11.16
N LYS A 97 21.12 36.95 -10.35
CA LYS A 97 20.76 35.57 -10.03
C LYS A 97 20.59 34.85 -11.38
N SER A 98 21.28 33.73 -11.55
CA SER A 98 21.08 32.86 -12.73
C SER A 98 19.67 32.27 -12.66
N VAL A 99 18.93 32.35 -13.76
CA VAL A 99 17.60 31.78 -13.87
C VAL A 99 17.72 30.47 -14.66
N CYS A 100 17.18 29.38 -14.12
CA CYS A 100 17.08 28.11 -14.84
C CYS A 100 15.97 28.22 -15.89
N THR A 101 16.33 28.03 -17.18
CA THR A 101 15.39 28.16 -18.31
C THR A 101 15.27 26.86 -19.14
N THR A 102 15.68 25.72 -18.56
CA THR A 102 15.45 24.41 -19.19
C THR A 102 13.95 24.12 -19.26
N PRO A 103 13.49 23.23 -20.14
CA PRO A 103 12.07 22.83 -20.22
C PRO A 103 11.53 22.34 -18.87
N GLU A 104 12.33 21.58 -18.12
CA GLU A 104 12.01 21.03 -16.81
C GLU A 104 11.82 22.15 -15.76
N CYS A 105 12.68 23.16 -15.78
CA CYS A 105 12.55 24.32 -14.90
C CYS A 105 11.32 25.17 -15.24
N VAL A 106 11.02 25.36 -16.52
CA VAL A 106 9.82 26.09 -16.98
C VAL A 106 8.56 25.34 -16.55
N THR A 107 8.56 24.01 -16.72
CA THR A 107 7.44 23.15 -16.29
C THR A 107 7.27 23.20 -14.77
N ALA A 108 8.34 23.03 -13.99
CA ALA A 108 8.30 23.14 -12.54
C ALA A 108 7.78 24.49 -12.05
N ALA A 109 8.23 25.58 -12.69
CA ALA A 109 7.73 26.93 -12.38
C ALA A 109 6.22 27.06 -12.63
N ALA A 110 5.75 26.57 -13.78
CA ALA A 110 4.33 26.59 -14.12
C ALA A 110 3.48 25.74 -13.15
N GLU A 111 3.98 24.59 -12.73
CA GLU A 111 3.31 23.74 -11.74
C GLU A 111 3.26 24.39 -10.35
N ILE A 112 4.35 25.06 -9.92
CA ILE A 112 4.38 25.82 -8.67
C ILE A 112 3.36 26.98 -8.71
N ILE A 113 3.33 27.75 -9.79
CA ILE A 113 2.39 28.85 -9.98
C ILE A 113 0.93 28.37 -9.87
N ARG A 114 0.62 27.18 -10.41
CA ARG A 114 -0.74 26.59 -10.35
C ARG A 114 -1.06 25.99 -8.99
N SER A 115 -0.05 25.58 -8.23
CA SER A 115 -0.26 24.95 -6.91
C SER A 115 -0.45 25.96 -5.80
N VAL A 116 0.31 27.08 -5.86
CA VAL A 116 0.34 28.07 -4.78
C VAL A 116 -0.93 28.92 -4.76
N ASN A 117 -1.51 29.09 -3.55
CA ASN A 117 -2.55 30.07 -3.28
C ASN A 117 -1.93 31.33 -2.66
N VAL A 118 -1.62 32.32 -3.47
CA VAL A 118 -0.99 33.58 -3.03
C VAL A 118 -1.87 34.43 -2.09
N SER A 119 -3.16 34.11 -1.95
CA SER A 119 -4.06 34.81 -1.01
C SER A 119 -3.97 34.27 0.41
N ALA A 120 -3.40 33.07 0.62
CA ALA A 120 -3.17 32.49 1.93
C ALA A 120 -1.86 33.02 2.52
N ASP A 121 -1.85 33.32 3.83
CA ASP A 121 -0.62 33.71 4.53
C ASP A 121 0.19 32.45 4.87
N PRO A 122 1.41 32.30 4.36
CA PRO A 122 2.26 31.12 4.65
C PRO A 122 2.60 30.98 6.15
N CYS A 123 2.43 32.04 6.95
CA CYS A 123 2.66 32.01 8.39
C CYS A 123 1.41 31.64 9.20
N ASP A 124 0.25 31.56 8.53
CA ASP A 124 -1.02 31.12 9.11
C ASP A 124 -1.33 29.66 8.72
N ASP A 125 -1.41 29.39 7.41
CA ASP A 125 -1.62 28.07 6.86
C ASP A 125 -0.71 27.82 5.64
N PHE A 126 0.44 27.23 5.88
CA PHE A 126 1.39 26.93 4.81
C PHE A 126 0.90 25.84 3.86
N TYR A 127 0.08 24.90 4.32
CA TYR A 127 -0.45 23.86 3.44
C TYR A 127 -1.39 24.48 2.39
N GLU A 128 -2.29 25.34 2.83
CA GLU A 128 -3.17 26.08 1.92
C GLU A 128 -2.37 27.00 0.99
N PHE A 129 -1.36 27.71 1.52
CA PHE A 129 -0.46 28.53 0.70
C PHE A 129 0.21 27.71 -0.42
N ALA A 130 0.81 26.56 -0.09
CA ALA A 130 1.57 25.77 -1.06
C ALA A 130 0.69 24.97 -2.03
N ASN A 131 -0.54 24.62 -1.65
CA ASN A 131 -1.37 23.63 -2.32
C ASN A 131 -2.76 24.09 -2.74
N GLY A 132 -3.26 25.24 -2.25
CA GLY A 132 -4.65 25.67 -2.48
C GLY A 132 -5.06 25.69 -3.94
N GLY A 133 -4.21 26.19 -4.83
CA GLY A 133 -4.48 26.17 -6.26
C GLY A 133 -4.49 24.77 -6.87
N TRP A 134 -3.71 23.81 -6.33
CA TRP A 134 -3.78 22.41 -6.74
C TRP A 134 -5.06 21.74 -6.22
N LEU A 135 -5.42 22.01 -4.97
CA LEU A 135 -6.64 21.46 -4.34
C LEU A 135 -7.89 21.89 -5.09
N ASP A 136 -7.96 23.16 -5.48
CA ASP A 136 -9.07 23.72 -6.25
C ASP A 136 -9.16 23.16 -7.68
N ALA A 137 -8.02 22.88 -8.30
CA ALA A 137 -7.93 22.39 -9.67
C ALA A 137 -8.16 20.87 -9.82
N ASN A 138 -8.18 20.11 -8.73
CA ASN A 138 -8.28 18.66 -8.77
C ASN A 138 -9.51 18.15 -8.03
N ASN A 139 -9.92 16.94 -8.37
CA ASN A 139 -11.01 16.23 -7.74
C ASN A 139 -10.60 14.80 -7.43
N ILE A 140 -11.20 14.21 -6.42
CA ILE A 140 -11.05 12.79 -6.14
C ILE A 140 -11.77 12.00 -7.23
N PRO A 141 -11.12 11.09 -7.97
CA PRO A 141 -11.79 10.23 -8.94
C PRO A 141 -12.98 9.51 -8.29
N PRO A 142 -14.08 9.29 -9.05
CA PRO A 142 -15.31 8.73 -8.47
C PRO A 142 -15.11 7.40 -7.75
N ASP A 143 -14.21 6.55 -8.24
CA ASP A 143 -13.90 5.20 -7.77
C ASP A 143 -12.83 5.15 -6.67
N ARG A 144 -12.33 6.31 -6.21
CA ARG A 144 -11.28 6.39 -5.18
C ARG A 144 -11.75 7.15 -3.94
N GLY A 145 -11.21 6.79 -2.79
CA GLY A 145 -11.43 7.50 -1.51
C GLY A 145 -10.45 8.66 -1.27
N ILE A 146 -9.33 8.68 -1.98
CA ILE A 146 -8.23 9.66 -1.83
C ILE A 146 -7.57 9.94 -3.17
N TYR A 147 -7.10 11.17 -3.35
CA TYR A 147 -6.30 11.57 -4.50
C TYR A 147 -5.31 12.67 -4.11
N GLY A 148 -4.03 12.44 -4.35
CA GLY A 148 -2.95 13.38 -4.03
C GLY A 148 -1.78 13.24 -4.98
N GLN A 149 -0.68 13.93 -4.70
CA GLN A 149 0.51 13.93 -5.56
C GLN A 149 1.12 12.51 -5.73
N PHE A 150 1.15 11.71 -4.66
CA PHE A 150 1.59 10.31 -4.75
C PHE A 150 0.73 9.50 -5.74
N ASN A 151 -0.60 9.69 -5.70
CA ASN A 151 -1.52 9.04 -6.64
C ASN A 151 -1.29 9.55 -8.08
N ALA A 152 -1.11 10.85 -8.26
CA ALA A 152 -0.88 11.45 -9.58
C ALA A 152 0.42 10.94 -10.22
N VAL A 153 1.50 10.73 -9.44
CA VAL A 153 2.73 10.09 -9.92
C VAL A 153 2.49 8.63 -10.25
N SER A 154 1.82 7.88 -9.37
CA SER A 154 1.46 6.49 -9.61
C SER A 154 0.64 6.31 -10.89
N ASP A 155 -0.33 7.19 -11.13
CA ASP A 155 -1.14 7.18 -12.37
C ASP A 155 -0.27 7.45 -13.62
N ARG A 156 0.74 8.32 -13.53
CA ARG A 156 1.69 8.52 -14.64
C ARG A 156 2.58 7.30 -14.87
N ASN A 157 3.09 6.69 -13.80
CA ASN A 157 3.88 5.46 -13.89
C ASN A 157 3.06 4.33 -14.53
N LYS A 158 1.81 4.16 -14.09
CA LYS A 158 0.85 3.20 -14.67
C LYS A 158 0.57 3.49 -16.16
N LYS A 159 0.41 4.75 -16.56
CA LYS A 159 0.25 5.12 -17.98
C LYS A 159 1.49 4.78 -18.81
N THR A 160 2.69 4.91 -18.24
CA THR A 160 3.93 4.48 -18.90
C THR A 160 3.95 2.96 -19.07
N LEU A 161 3.63 2.20 -18.02
CA LEU A 161 3.53 0.74 -18.08
C LEU A 161 2.46 0.29 -19.09
N LEU A 162 1.30 0.94 -19.12
CA LEU A 162 0.24 0.64 -20.10
C LEU A 162 0.74 0.75 -21.54
N LYS A 163 1.42 1.86 -21.88
CA LYS A 163 2.00 2.05 -23.21
C LYS A 163 3.02 0.95 -23.56
N ILE A 164 3.83 0.54 -22.58
CA ILE A 164 4.78 -0.55 -22.76
C ILE A 164 4.03 -1.86 -23.05
N ILE A 165 3.02 -2.20 -22.22
CA ILE A 165 2.23 -3.44 -22.36
C ILE A 165 1.50 -3.48 -23.70
N GLU A 166 0.92 -2.36 -24.16
CA GLU A 166 0.25 -2.23 -25.44
C GLU A 166 1.21 -2.41 -26.64
N ALA A 167 2.46 -1.95 -26.50
CA ALA A 167 3.49 -2.08 -27.51
C ALA A 167 4.15 -3.47 -27.58
N ILE A 168 3.87 -4.38 -26.62
CA ILE A 168 4.44 -5.74 -26.64
C ILE A 168 3.85 -6.53 -27.82
N HIS A 169 4.71 -6.89 -28.76
CA HIS A 169 4.45 -7.86 -29.82
C HIS A 169 5.31 -9.09 -29.55
N ILE A 170 4.69 -10.25 -29.40
CA ILE A 170 5.38 -11.51 -29.09
C ILE A 170 5.37 -12.36 -30.34
N ASP A 171 6.55 -12.59 -30.93
CA ASP A 171 6.74 -13.61 -31.95
C ASP A 171 6.63 -14.99 -31.30
N GLU A 172 5.78 -15.88 -31.84
CA GLU A 172 5.53 -17.22 -31.27
C GLU A 172 6.82 -18.07 -31.16
N ALA A 173 7.86 -17.72 -31.94
CA ALA A 173 9.12 -18.42 -31.97
C ALA A 173 10.18 -17.97 -30.95
N GLY A 174 9.92 -16.93 -30.15
CA GLY A 174 10.86 -16.43 -29.12
C GLY A 174 10.84 -17.25 -27.86
N PHE A 175 11.94 -17.93 -27.50
CA PHE A 175 12.11 -18.73 -26.28
C PHE A 175 13.13 -18.16 -25.30
N ASP A 176 13.62 -16.94 -25.54
CA ASP A 176 14.56 -16.29 -24.63
C ASP A 176 13.89 -15.72 -23.37
N ALA A 177 14.69 -15.42 -22.36
CA ALA A 177 14.18 -14.96 -21.06
C ALA A 177 13.43 -13.63 -21.12
N ALA A 178 13.84 -12.73 -22.02
CA ALA A 178 13.18 -11.43 -22.17
C ALA A 178 11.77 -11.62 -22.76
N THR A 179 11.65 -12.42 -23.80
CA THR A 179 10.37 -12.76 -24.43
C THR A 179 9.41 -13.47 -23.46
N ASP A 180 9.91 -14.42 -22.64
CA ASP A 180 9.09 -15.10 -21.63
C ASP A 180 8.57 -14.13 -20.57
N ASN A 181 9.42 -13.23 -20.09
CA ASN A 181 9.02 -12.18 -19.13
C ASN A 181 7.94 -11.26 -19.74
N LEU A 182 8.14 -10.78 -20.98
CA LEU A 182 7.16 -9.92 -21.66
C LEU A 182 5.84 -10.65 -21.92
N ARG A 183 5.87 -11.94 -22.22
CA ARG A 183 4.66 -12.77 -22.35
C ARG A 183 3.90 -12.80 -21.03
N LYS A 184 4.56 -13.11 -19.91
CA LYS A 184 3.93 -13.11 -18.56
C LYS A 184 3.34 -11.76 -18.22
N LEU A 185 4.03 -10.66 -18.55
CA LEU A 185 3.55 -9.30 -18.34
C LEU A 185 2.25 -9.03 -19.10
N LYS A 186 2.24 -9.33 -20.40
CA LYS A 186 1.09 -9.12 -21.28
C LYS A 186 -0.08 -10.01 -20.90
N ASP A 187 0.16 -11.30 -20.65
CA ASP A 187 -0.88 -12.27 -20.31
C ASP A 187 -1.52 -11.95 -18.94
N THR A 188 -0.73 -11.49 -17.96
CA THR A 188 -1.28 -11.01 -16.69
C THR A 188 -2.26 -9.87 -16.90
N TYR A 189 -1.88 -8.85 -17.67
CA TYR A 189 -2.75 -7.72 -17.98
C TYR A 189 -3.99 -8.15 -18.77
N THR A 190 -3.81 -8.95 -19.79
CA THR A 190 -4.88 -9.43 -20.68
C THR A 190 -5.90 -10.28 -19.93
N SER A 191 -5.45 -11.22 -19.09
CA SER A 191 -6.34 -12.07 -18.29
C SER A 191 -7.21 -11.25 -17.34
N CYS A 192 -6.63 -10.20 -16.75
CA CYS A 192 -7.38 -9.27 -15.91
C CYS A 192 -8.40 -8.45 -16.71
N MET A 193 -8.07 -8.01 -17.94
CA MET A 193 -8.97 -7.22 -18.79
C MET A 193 -10.13 -8.04 -19.38
N ASP A 194 -10.01 -9.37 -19.44
CA ASP A 194 -11.03 -10.27 -19.98
C ASP A 194 -12.20 -10.47 -19.01
N ILE A 195 -13.02 -9.42 -18.88
CA ILE A 195 -14.23 -9.42 -18.05
C ILE A 195 -15.25 -10.44 -18.54
N GLU A 196 -15.29 -10.74 -19.84
CA GLU A 196 -16.25 -11.65 -20.42
C GLU A 196 -16.01 -13.07 -19.92
N THR A 197 -14.78 -13.57 -20.04
CA THR A 197 -14.38 -14.88 -19.51
C THR A 197 -14.55 -14.95 -17.99
N MET A 198 -14.15 -13.91 -17.24
CA MET A 198 -14.35 -13.86 -15.79
C MET A 198 -15.82 -13.96 -15.39
N ASN A 199 -16.72 -13.24 -16.06
CA ASN A 199 -18.16 -13.28 -15.80
C ASN A 199 -18.79 -14.61 -16.22
N LYS A 200 -18.30 -15.25 -17.30
CA LYS A 200 -18.77 -16.57 -17.76
C LYS A 200 -18.41 -17.66 -16.76
N ARG A 201 -17.21 -17.60 -16.18
CA ARG A 201 -16.79 -18.52 -15.10
C ARG A 201 -17.51 -18.27 -13.78
N GLY A 202 -17.99 -17.04 -13.55
CA GLY A 202 -18.72 -16.70 -12.35
C GLY A 202 -17.92 -16.93 -11.06
N SER A 203 -18.52 -17.62 -10.10
CA SER A 203 -17.87 -18.00 -8.83
C SER A 203 -17.21 -19.39 -8.89
N GLU A 204 -17.30 -20.12 -10.02
CA GLU A 204 -16.73 -21.46 -10.17
C GLU A 204 -15.27 -21.56 -9.69
N PRO A 205 -14.37 -20.60 -9.96
CA PRO A 205 -12.96 -20.71 -9.58
C PRO A 205 -12.70 -20.76 -8.07
N ILE A 206 -13.59 -20.21 -7.23
CA ILE A 206 -13.43 -20.24 -5.76
C ILE A 206 -14.01 -21.54 -5.14
N VAL A 207 -14.92 -22.23 -5.83
CA VAL A 207 -15.63 -23.41 -5.29
C VAL A 207 -14.70 -24.53 -4.81
N PRO A 208 -13.63 -24.91 -5.54
CA PRO A 208 -12.70 -25.94 -5.06
C PRO A 208 -12.01 -25.58 -3.74
N LEU A 209 -11.74 -24.29 -3.52
CA LEU A 209 -11.10 -23.81 -2.29
C LEU A 209 -12.08 -23.85 -1.12
N VAL A 210 -13.33 -23.43 -1.35
CA VAL A 210 -14.41 -23.54 -0.36
C VAL A 210 -14.66 -25.00 0.02
N ARG A 211 -14.74 -25.87 -0.98
CA ARG A 211 -14.96 -27.31 -0.78
C ARG A 211 -13.88 -27.92 0.13
N GLU A 212 -12.61 -27.56 -0.05
CA GLU A 212 -11.54 -28.07 0.81
C GLU A 212 -11.71 -27.62 2.28
N VAL A 213 -12.14 -26.38 2.53
CA VAL A 213 -12.41 -25.89 3.88
C VAL A 213 -13.59 -26.65 4.49
N VAL A 214 -14.70 -26.78 3.75
CA VAL A 214 -15.92 -27.46 4.21
C VAL A 214 -15.65 -28.95 4.45
N ARG A 215 -14.93 -29.62 3.55
CA ARG A 215 -14.54 -31.03 3.70
C ARG A 215 -13.66 -31.24 4.96
N THR A 216 -12.82 -30.27 5.29
CA THR A 216 -11.87 -30.40 6.38
C THR A 216 -12.50 -30.10 7.75
N ILE A 217 -13.28 -29.02 7.88
CA ILE A 217 -13.90 -28.62 9.14
C ILE A 217 -15.29 -29.22 9.34
N GLY A 218 -16.09 -29.21 8.28
CA GLY A 218 -17.50 -29.58 8.27
C GLY A 218 -18.34 -28.54 7.54
N THR A 219 -19.60 -28.86 7.25
CA THR A 219 -20.52 -27.93 6.61
C THR A 219 -20.84 -26.74 7.51
N PHE A 220 -20.99 -25.56 6.92
CA PHE A 220 -21.50 -24.39 7.61
C PHE A 220 -23.02 -24.23 7.46
N ASP A 221 -23.64 -24.81 6.42
CA ASP A 221 -25.10 -24.78 6.21
C ASP A 221 -25.76 -25.93 6.96
N VAL A 222 -26.26 -25.65 8.15
CA VAL A 222 -27.04 -26.56 8.97
C VAL A 222 -28.52 -26.17 8.95
N ASN A 223 -29.43 -27.21 8.83
CA ASN A 223 -30.84 -26.96 8.67
C ASN A 223 -31.69 -27.84 9.60
N PRO A 224 -32.49 -27.25 10.54
CA PRO A 224 -32.53 -25.79 10.79
C PRO A 224 -31.26 -25.28 11.43
N MET A 225 -30.96 -23.98 11.19
CA MET A 225 -29.84 -23.31 11.90
C MET A 225 -30.18 -23.32 13.41
N PRO A 226 -29.31 -23.82 14.28
CA PRO A 226 -29.57 -23.83 15.70
C PRO A 226 -29.94 -22.42 16.18
N GLU A 227 -31.17 -22.31 16.75
CA GLU A 227 -31.50 -21.11 17.52
C GLU A 227 -30.56 -21.10 18.72
N SER A 228 -29.97 -19.96 19.00
CA SER A 228 -28.91 -19.82 19.99
C SER A 228 -29.05 -20.79 21.16
N GLU A 229 -28.05 -21.59 21.38
CA GLU A 229 -27.96 -22.42 22.57
C GLU A 229 -28.00 -21.49 23.78
N SER A 230 -29.16 -21.41 24.44
CA SER A 230 -29.51 -20.63 25.64
C SER A 230 -29.27 -19.09 25.61
N LEU A 231 -30.17 -18.34 26.24
CA LEU A 231 -30.06 -16.91 26.53
C LEU A 231 -28.75 -16.53 27.28
N VAL A 232 -28.09 -17.50 27.92
CA VAL A 232 -26.75 -17.36 28.50
C VAL A 232 -25.71 -17.12 27.43
N ASP A 233 -25.81 -17.79 26.27
CA ASP A 233 -24.91 -17.54 25.12
C ASP A 233 -25.18 -16.22 24.44
N VAL A 234 -26.43 -15.74 24.37
CA VAL A 234 -26.71 -14.41 23.81
C VAL A 234 -26.19 -13.32 24.72
N ALA A 235 -26.29 -13.44 26.05
CA ALA A 235 -25.70 -12.51 27.00
C ALA A 235 -24.15 -12.58 26.99
N PHE A 236 -23.59 -13.79 26.87
CA PHE A 236 -22.13 -14.00 26.68
C PHE A 236 -21.67 -13.47 25.32
N TRP A 237 -22.48 -13.68 24.26
CA TRP A 237 -22.20 -13.17 22.91
C TRP A 237 -22.51 -11.66 22.75
N THR A 238 -23.40 -11.07 23.55
CA THR A 238 -23.77 -9.65 23.48
C THR A 238 -22.98 -8.71 24.39
N GLY A 239 -21.96 -9.17 25.11
CA GLY A 239 -21.01 -8.31 25.77
C GLY A 239 -21.30 -7.99 27.23
N ALA A 240 -22.11 -8.79 27.94
CA ALA A 240 -22.30 -8.65 29.41
C ALA A 240 -21.14 -9.26 30.24
N TYR A 241 -20.10 -9.83 29.59
CA TYR A 241 -18.86 -10.22 30.25
C TYR A 241 -17.88 -9.07 30.19
N THR A 242 -17.84 -8.25 31.23
CA THR A 242 -16.65 -7.46 31.56
C THR A 242 -15.63 -8.43 32.12
N PRO A 243 -14.48 -8.67 31.48
CA PRO A 243 -13.39 -9.29 32.20
C PRO A 243 -13.02 -8.31 33.34
N ASP A 244 -12.94 -8.78 34.55
CA ASP A 244 -12.29 -8.11 35.70
C ASP A 244 -10.76 -8.01 35.43
N TYR A 245 -10.41 -7.44 34.28
CA TYR A 245 -9.11 -6.85 34.04
C TYR A 245 -9.39 -5.36 33.88
N GLU A 246 -9.46 -4.65 34.99
CA GLU A 246 -9.23 -3.22 35.03
C GLU A 246 -7.88 -2.95 34.36
N ILE A 247 -7.94 -2.72 33.05
CA ILE A 247 -6.99 -1.80 32.45
C ILE A 247 -7.37 -0.49 33.14
N SER A 248 -6.63 -0.18 34.18
CA SER A 248 -6.86 1.01 34.97
C SER A 248 -7.07 2.20 34.05
N GLU A 249 -8.06 3.02 34.29
CA GLU A 249 -8.28 4.30 33.61
C GLU A 249 -7.00 5.15 33.50
N SER A 250 -5.95 4.79 34.26
CA SER A 250 -4.61 5.35 34.16
C SER A 250 -3.93 5.15 32.81
N LEU A 251 -4.28 4.13 32.01
CA LEU A 251 -3.74 3.94 30.65
C LEU A 251 -4.56 4.69 29.58
N ARG A 252 -5.74 5.19 29.90
CA ARG A 252 -6.53 6.05 29.00
C ARG A 252 -6.19 7.53 29.10
N ALA A 253 -5.54 7.98 30.15
CA ALA A 253 -5.33 9.41 30.41
C ALA A 253 -3.93 9.79 30.92
N THR A 254 -3.05 8.85 31.20
CA THR A 254 -1.69 9.14 31.63
C THR A 254 -0.68 8.56 30.68
N ALA A 255 0.08 9.45 30.01
CA ALA A 255 1.38 9.09 29.48
C ALA A 255 2.13 8.25 30.52
N LEU A 256 2.67 7.09 30.14
CA LEU A 256 3.53 6.25 30.96
C LEU A 256 4.47 7.13 31.78
N THR A 257 4.48 6.99 33.11
CA THR A 257 5.36 7.80 33.92
C THR A 257 6.82 7.42 33.65
N PRO A 258 7.78 8.33 33.84
CA PRO A 258 9.20 8.02 33.70
C PRO A 258 9.66 6.81 34.54
N GLN A 259 8.92 6.46 35.59
CA GLN A 259 9.19 5.30 36.44
C GLN A 259 8.72 4.00 35.80
N ASP A 260 7.58 4.00 35.11
CA ASP A 260 7.07 2.83 34.42
C ASP A 260 7.97 2.49 33.21
N VAL A 261 8.40 3.51 32.50
CA VAL A 261 9.36 3.36 31.38
C VAL A 261 10.74 2.92 31.88
N ALA A 262 11.24 3.48 32.99
CA ALA A 262 12.49 3.08 33.62
C ALA A 262 12.44 1.65 34.18
N HIS A 263 11.28 1.21 34.68
CA HIS A 263 11.07 -0.17 35.12
C HIS A 263 11.07 -1.15 33.95
N HIS A 264 10.46 -0.76 32.82
CA HIS A 264 10.43 -1.57 31.59
C HIS A 264 11.79 -1.58 30.88
N LEU A 265 12.52 -0.47 30.86
CA LEU A 265 13.90 -0.41 30.30
C LEU A 265 14.91 -1.16 31.15
N ARG A 266 14.76 -1.23 32.47
CA ARG A 266 15.59 -2.12 33.33
C ARG A 266 15.34 -3.60 33.08
N ARG A 267 14.14 -3.96 32.61
CA ARG A 267 13.84 -5.32 32.14
C ARG A 267 14.47 -5.64 30.80
N ALA A 268 14.62 -4.67 29.91
CA ALA A 268 15.30 -4.82 28.63
C ALA A 268 16.83 -4.90 28.75
N ALA A 269 17.41 -4.19 29.76
CA ALA A 269 18.87 -4.18 30.00
C ALA A 269 19.40 -5.50 30.61
N THR A 270 18.51 -6.36 31.08
CA THR A 270 18.84 -7.72 31.48
C THR A 270 18.01 -8.68 30.66
N ILE A 271 18.45 -9.01 29.45
CA ILE A 271 17.98 -10.19 28.73
C ILE A 271 18.60 -11.44 29.40
N GLN A 272 18.44 -11.57 30.68
CA GLN A 272 18.21 -12.84 31.31
C GLN A 272 16.70 -13.06 31.21
N VAL A 273 16.32 -14.00 30.34
CA VAL A 273 14.96 -14.52 30.22
C VAL A 273 14.39 -14.66 31.64
N PRO A 274 13.45 -13.78 32.11
CA PRO A 274 12.71 -14.09 33.31
C PRO A 274 12.01 -15.41 33.02
N SER A 275 11.96 -16.31 34.03
CA SER A 275 11.15 -17.51 33.95
C SER A 275 9.66 -17.10 33.85
N GLN A 276 9.22 -16.82 32.64
CA GLN A 276 7.84 -16.46 32.25
C GLN A 276 6.94 -17.69 32.26
N GLN A 277 7.21 -18.67 33.12
CA GLN A 277 6.39 -19.87 33.26
C GLN A 277 4.95 -19.58 33.73
N SER A 278 4.65 -18.42 34.29
CA SER A 278 3.32 -18.15 34.85
C SER A 278 2.29 -17.57 33.89
N VAL A 279 2.68 -17.11 32.69
CA VAL A 279 1.75 -16.53 31.72
C VAL A 279 1.16 -17.57 30.75
N LEU A 280 1.81 -18.72 30.62
CA LEU A 280 1.44 -19.76 29.67
C LEU A 280 1.04 -21.09 30.34
N GLU A 281 0.61 -21.09 31.63
CA GLU A 281 0.02 -22.31 32.20
C GLU A 281 -1.39 -22.47 31.61
N PRO A 282 -1.62 -23.48 30.73
CA PRO A 282 -2.95 -23.83 30.29
C PRO A 282 -3.67 -24.56 31.41
N GLU A 283 -4.92 -24.24 31.65
CA GLU A 283 -5.83 -25.20 32.28
C GLU A 283 -5.91 -26.43 31.37
N GLU A 284 -5.66 -27.62 31.93
CA GLU A 284 -5.52 -28.91 31.22
C GLU A 284 -6.85 -29.43 30.66
N GLU A 285 -7.51 -28.71 29.76
CA GLU A 285 -8.57 -29.29 28.95
C GLU A 285 -8.10 -29.39 27.48
N GLU A 286 -7.74 -30.60 27.07
CA GLU A 286 -7.29 -30.89 25.70
C GLU A 286 -8.43 -30.68 24.68
N VAL A 287 -8.13 -29.96 23.61
CA VAL A 287 -8.98 -29.96 22.40
C VAL A 287 -8.98 -31.36 21.80
N GLU A 288 -10.15 -31.88 21.43
CA GLU A 288 -10.30 -33.20 20.83
C GLU A 288 -9.29 -33.41 19.69
N PRO A 289 -8.50 -34.53 19.69
CA PRO A 289 -7.44 -34.71 18.72
C PRO A 289 -7.90 -34.63 17.25
N ALA A 290 -9.11 -35.15 16.94
CA ALA A 290 -9.69 -35.08 15.60
C ALA A 290 -9.99 -33.62 15.17
N ARG A 291 -10.56 -32.80 16.07
CA ARG A 291 -10.84 -31.40 15.82
C ARG A 291 -9.55 -30.61 15.64
N ARG A 292 -8.53 -30.85 16.46
CA ARG A 292 -7.20 -30.26 16.35
C ARG A 292 -6.59 -30.54 14.97
N GLN A 293 -6.67 -31.77 14.47
CA GLN A 293 -6.15 -32.14 13.16
C GLN A 293 -6.89 -31.42 12.02
N LYS A 294 -8.23 -31.32 12.09
CA LYS A 294 -9.06 -30.58 11.12
C LYS A 294 -8.67 -29.11 11.08
N ILE A 295 -8.59 -28.44 12.22
CA ILE A 295 -8.23 -27.03 12.31
C ILE A 295 -6.80 -26.81 11.78
N THR A 296 -5.85 -27.65 12.16
CA THR A 296 -4.46 -27.59 11.65
C THR A 296 -4.42 -27.63 10.14
N LYS A 297 -5.13 -28.57 9.52
CA LYS A 297 -5.17 -28.76 8.07
C LYS A 297 -5.82 -27.57 7.36
N ALA A 298 -6.94 -27.08 7.88
CA ALA A 298 -7.65 -25.93 7.28
C ALA A 298 -6.81 -24.65 7.36
N LEU A 299 -6.18 -24.37 8.50
CA LEU A 299 -5.32 -23.18 8.64
C LEU A 299 -4.07 -23.28 7.76
N ALA A 300 -3.39 -24.44 7.71
CA ALA A 300 -2.26 -24.61 6.81
C ALA A 300 -2.65 -24.40 5.34
N PHE A 301 -3.84 -24.89 4.94
CA PHE A 301 -4.38 -24.68 3.59
C PHE A 301 -4.61 -23.20 3.28
N LEU A 302 -5.23 -22.44 4.21
CA LEU A 302 -5.53 -21.02 4.03
C LEU A 302 -4.26 -20.17 4.06
N HIS A 303 -3.42 -20.36 5.08
CA HIS A 303 -2.19 -19.59 5.24
C HIS A 303 -1.20 -19.80 4.09
N ALA A 304 -1.10 -21.01 3.52
CA ALA A 304 -0.30 -21.26 2.32
C ALA A 304 -0.78 -20.46 1.09
N ARG A 305 -2.00 -19.92 1.14
CA ARG A 305 -2.63 -19.08 0.10
C ARG A 305 -2.72 -17.60 0.49
N GLY A 306 -1.98 -17.17 1.52
CA GLY A 306 -1.98 -15.79 1.97
C GLY A 306 -3.26 -15.35 2.69
N ILE A 307 -4.13 -16.30 3.09
CA ILE A 307 -5.39 -15.98 3.76
C ILE A 307 -5.18 -15.99 5.26
N ASP A 308 -5.21 -14.81 5.87
CA ASP A 308 -5.13 -14.62 7.32
C ASP A 308 -6.43 -15.12 8.00
N ALA A 309 -6.30 -16.06 8.92
CA ALA A 309 -7.41 -16.59 9.68
C ALA A 309 -6.96 -17.05 11.08
N LEU A 310 -7.66 -16.64 12.13
CA LEU A 310 -7.38 -16.86 13.55
C LEU A 310 -6.04 -16.26 14.01
N PHE A 311 -4.97 -16.43 13.27
CA PHE A 311 -3.64 -15.88 13.46
C PHE A 311 -2.88 -15.90 12.14
N ASN A 312 -1.68 -15.31 12.10
CA ASN A 312 -0.79 -15.40 10.97
C ASN A 312 0.66 -15.68 11.43
N PHE A 313 1.43 -16.35 10.57
CA PHE A 313 2.87 -16.46 10.70
C PHE A 313 3.55 -15.63 9.61
N ILE A 314 4.47 -14.77 10.03
CA ILE A 314 5.29 -13.94 9.13
C ILE A 314 6.76 -14.32 9.34
N ILE A 315 7.57 -14.19 8.30
CA ILE A 315 9.00 -14.48 8.34
C ILE A 315 9.76 -13.18 8.13
N GLU A 316 10.49 -12.77 9.16
CA GLU A 316 11.21 -11.50 9.24
C GLU A 316 12.60 -11.70 9.86
N GLY A 317 13.45 -10.68 9.75
CA GLY A 317 14.78 -10.67 10.37
C GLY A 317 14.73 -10.77 11.91
N ASP A 318 15.57 -11.60 12.48
CA ASP A 318 15.64 -11.84 13.94
C ASP A 318 16.37 -10.71 14.67
N ALA A 319 15.74 -9.57 14.80
CA ALA A 319 16.35 -8.38 15.39
C ALA A 319 16.86 -8.57 16.83
N GLY A 320 16.24 -9.43 17.62
CA GLY A 320 16.72 -9.76 18.98
C GLY A 320 17.81 -10.81 19.02
N GLY A 321 18.17 -11.47 17.88
CA GLY A 321 19.24 -12.44 17.76
C GLY A 321 20.63 -11.81 17.69
N GLU A 322 21.64 -12.65 17.55
CA GLU A 322 23.03 -12.20 17.32
C GLU A 322 23.25 -11.67 15.90
N ASN A 323 22.50 -12.18 14.93
CA ASN A 323 22.49 -11.71 13.55
C ASN A 323 21.04 -11.41 13.13
N SER A 324 20.72 -10.12 13.00
CA SER A 324 19.41 -9.62 12.61
C SER A 324 18.98 -10.04 11.20
N GLN A 325 19.92 -10.46 10.36
CA GLN A 325 19.66 -10.91 8.99
C GLN A 325 19.10 -12.34 8.91
N ILE A 326 19.18 -13.13 9.99
CA ILE A 326 18.60 -14.47 9.99
C ILE A 326 17.07 -14.39 10.04
N GLN A 327 16.43 -14.99 9.04
CA GLN A 327 14.97 -15.01 8.95
C GLN A 327 14.39 -15.92 10.02
N SER A 328 13.55 -15.39 10.87
CA SER A 328 12.87 -16.05 11.98
C SER A 328 11.36 -16.03 11.81
N LEU A 329 10.67 -16.95 12.52
CA LEU A 329 9.23 -17.08 12.49
C LEU A 329 8.59 -16.18 13.55
N PHE A 330 7.66 -15.32 13.12
CA PHE A 330 6.88 -14.44 13.97
C PHE A 330 5.42 -14.89 13.96
N PHE A 331 4.81 -14.94 15.14
CA PHE A 331 3.39 -15.18 15.32
C PHE A 331 2.68 -13.84 15.52
N TYR A 332 1.74 -13.55 14.63
CA TYR A 332 0.90 -12.35 14.69
C TYR A 332 -0.57 -12.72 14.94
N GLN A 333 -1.28 -11.83 15.63
CA GLN A 333 -2.73 -11.88 15.71
C GLN A 333 -3.37 -11.75 14.33
N SER A 334 -4.59 -12.29 14.16
CA SER A 334 -5.36 -12.08 12.92
C SER A 334 -5.84 -10.64 12.81
N PHE A 335 -5.75 -10.11 11.61
CA PHE A 335 -6.44 -8.89 11.23
C PHE A 335 -7.86 -9.29 10.78
N GLY A 336 -8.90 -8.61 11.34
CA GLY A 336 -10.30 -8.91 11.01
C GLY A 336 -10.64 -8.65 9.53
N GLY A 337 -11.90 -8.79 9.19
CA GLY A 337 -12.44 -8.36 7.90
C GLY A 337 -12.75 -6.85 7.84
N LEU A 338 -12.76 -6.17 9.00
CA LEU A 338 -12.83 -4.72 9.13
C LEU A 338 -11.46 -4.15 9.50
N PRO A 339 -11.12 -2.93 9.04
CA PRO A 339 -9.77 -2.37 9.14
C PRO A 339 -9.27 -2.12 10.57
N SER A 340 -10.16 -1.90 11.53
CA SER A 340 -9.79 -1.67 12.94
C SER A 340 -10.88 -2.11 13.91
N LYS A 341 -10.53 -2.27 15.19
CA LYS A 341 -11.45 -2.66 16.26
C LYS A 341 -12.65 -1.69 16.39
N GLN A 342 -12.42 -0.41 16.16
CA GLN A 342 -13.44 0.64 16.29
C GLN A 342 -14.62 0.38 15.34
N TYR A 343 -14.37 -0.13 14.14
CA TYR A 343 -15.42 -0.45 13.18
C TYR A 343 -16.37 -1.56 13.65
N TYR A 344 -15.89 -2.50 14.49
CA TYR A 344 -16.75 -3.52 15.10
C TYR A 344 -17.67 -2.97 16.20
N GLU A 345 -17.45 -1.73 16.65
CA GLU A 345 -18.29 -1.03 17.62
C GLU A 345 -19.27 -0.04 16.97
N GLU A 346 -19.12 0.24 15.69
CA GLU A 346 -19.98 1.14 14.92
C GLU A 346 -21.14 0.36 14.29
N LYS A 347 -22.33 0.48 14.88
CA LYS A 347 -23.51 -0.29 14.46
C LYS A 347 -23.79 -0.25 12.96
N PRO A 348 -23.77 0.91 12.25
CA PRO A 348 -24.03 0.94 10.79
C PRO A 348 -23.02 0.13 9.97
N ILE A 349 -21.75 0.18 10.35
CA ILE A 349 -20.67 -0.59 9.68
C ILE A 349 -20.81 -2.08 10.02
N LEU A 350 -21.11 -2.40 11.26
CA LEU A 350 -21.30 -3.78 11.70
C LEU A 350 -22.50 -4.44 11.03
N ASP A 351 -23.63 -3.73 10.92
CA ASP A 351 -24.84 -4.21 10.22
C ASP A 351 -24.56 -4.42 8.72
N LEU A 352 -23.83 -3.50 8.08
CA LEU A 352 -23.38 -3.68 6.71
C LEU A 352 -22.48 -4.90 6.56
N TYR A 353 -21.48 -5.03 7.43
CA TYR A 353 -20.54 -6.14 7.38
C TYR A 353 -21.24 -7.49 7.56
N GLN A 354 -22.21 -7.56 8.48
CA GLN A 354 -23.05 -8.75 8.66
C GLN A 354 -23.86 -9.06 7.38
N SER A 355 -24.42 -8.07 6.71
CA SER A 355 -25.12 -8.25 5.44
C SER A 355 -24.18 -8.77 4.33
N VAL A 356 -22.94 -8.23 4.27
CA VAL A 356 -21.90 -8.68 3.33
C VAL A 356 -21.56 -10.15 3.58
N ILE A 357 -21.31 -10.54 4.82
CA ILE A 357 -21.02 -11.93 5.18
C ILE A 357 -22.20 -12.86 4.85
N SER A 358 -23.46 -12.44 5.14
CA SER A 358 -24.66 -13.20 4.75
C SER A 358 -24.73 -13.41 3.24
N GLY A 359 -24.54 -12.35 2.44
CA GLY A 359 -24.53 -12.41 0.97
C GLY A 359 -23.45 -13.32 0.41
N VAL A 360 -22.25 -13.26 0.99
CA VAL A 360 -21.12 -14.12 0.62
C VAL A 360 -21.44 -15.59 0.91
N LEU A 361 -21.87 -15.91 2.13
CA LEU A 361 -22.19 -17.29 2.54
C LEU A 361 -23.33 -17.88 1.70
N ARG A 362 -24.38 -17.09 1.41
CA ARG A 362 -25.48 -17.48 0.54
C ARG A 362 -25.00 -17.81 -0.88
N SER A 363 -24.21 -16.91 -1.50
CA SER A 363 -23.65 -17.15 -2.84
C SER A 363 -22.84 -18.45 -2.90
N VAL A 364 -22.01 -18.68 -1.89
CA VAL A 364 -21.21 -19.90 -1.82
C VAL A 364 -22.07 -21.14 -1.66
N ALA A 365 -23.12 -21.09 -0.83
CA ALA A 365 -24.05 -22.20 -0.66
C ALA A 365 -24.84 -22.52 -1.95
N GLU A 366 -25.35 -21.48 -2.64
CA GLU A 366 -26.10 -21.62 -3.90
C GLU A 366 -25.24 -22.19 -5.02
N GLU A 367 -24.01 -21.71 -5.20
CA GLU A 367 -23.05 -22.21 -6.22
C GLU A 367 -22.69 -23.68 -5.97
N SER A 368 -22.56 -24.07 -4.70
CA SER A 368 -22.28 -25.44 -4.32
C SER A 368 -23.44 -26.38 -4.72
N LEU A 369 -24.69 -25.90 -4.71
CA LEU A 369 -25.89 -26.64 -5.14
C LEU A 369 -25.99 -26.78 -6.67
N VAL A 370 -25.54 -25.72 -7.42
CA VAL A 370 -25.70 -25.66 -8.88
C VAL A 370 -24.64 -26.48 -9.61
N SER A 371 -23.41 -26.50 -9.11
CA SER A 371 -22.26 -27.16 -9.79
C SER A 371 -22.35 -28.66 -9.90
N HIS A 372 -23.31 -29.32 -9.23
CA HIS A 372 -23.49 -30.78 -9.15
C HIS A 372 -24.79 -31.31 -9.77
N GLY A 373 -25.46 -30.57 -10.65
CA GLY A 373 -26.57 -31.10 -11.46
C GLY A 373 -27.66 -31.84 -10.66
N LYS A 374 -28.25 -31.19 -9.65
CA LYS A 374 -29.25 -31.76 -8.70
C LYS A 374 -28.72 -32.73 -7.62
N ARG A 375 -27.41 -32.99 -7.53
CA ARG A 375 -26.83 -33.58 -6.32
C ARG A 375 -26.23 -32.50 -5.46
N ASP A 376 -26.73 -32.36 -4.26
CA ASP A 376 -26.25 -31.43 -3.24
C ASP A 376 -24.81 -31.80 -2.88
N LEU A 377 -23.89 -30.79 -2.87
CA LEU A 377 -22.50 -30.93 -2.35
C LEU A 377 -22.54 -31.60 -0.96
N PHE A 378 -23.57 -31.29 -0.18
CA PHE A 378 -23.87 -31.87 1.10
C PHE A 378 -24.14 -33.40 1.00
N THR A 379 -24.89 -33.82 -0.01
CA THR A 379 -25.18 -35.23 -0.25
C THR A 379 -23.94 -36.02 -0.67
N ASP A 380 -23.05 -35.37 -1.48
CA ASP A 380 -21.80 -36.01 -1.91
C ASP A 380 -20.80 -36.11 -0.75
N ILE A 381 -20.66 -35.09 0.10
CA ILE A 381 -19.83 -35.14 1.31
C ILE A 381 -20.36 -36.14 2.33
N MET A 382 -21.69 -36.22 2.50
CA MET A 382 -22.31 -37.19 3.39
C MET A 382 -22.22 -38.61 2.83
N GLN A 383 -22.22 -38.79 1.51
CA GLN A 383 -22.06 -40.10 0.86
C GLN A 383 -20.60 -40.58 0.92
N GLU A 384 -19.60 -39.68 0.74
CA GLU A 384 -18.17 -39.98 0.98
C GLU A 384 -17.92 -40.31 2.46
N ALA A 385 -18.44 -39.51 3.40
CA ALA A 385 -18.32 -39.77 4.83
C ALA A 385 -19.04 -41.07 5.25
N ALA A 386 -20.18 -41.42 4.62
CA ALA A 386 -20.86 -42.68 4.84
C ALA A 386 -20.09 -43.86 4.25
N GLN A 387 -19.39 -43.68 3.12
CA GLN A 387 -18.51 -44.72 2.56
C GLN A 387 -17.27 -44.95 3.41
N GLU A 388 -16.63 -43.92 3.92
CA GLU A 388 -15.51 -44.03 4.88
C GLU A 388 -15.97 -44.73 6.18
N ALA A 389 -17.16 -44.39 6.70
CA ALA A 389 -17.72 -45.03 7.90
C ALA A 389 -18.09 -46.53 7.71
N VAL A 390 -18.40 -46.92 6.49
CA VAL A 390 -18.66 -48.34 6.13
C VAL A 390 -17.35 -49.11 6.03
N GLU A 391 -16.26 -48.51 5.55
CA GLU A 391 -14.93 -49.13 5.52
C GLU A 391 -14.34 -49.31 6.94
N ASP A 392 -14.69 -48.44 7.91
CA ASP A 392 -14.28 -48.53 9.32
C ASP A 392 -15.18 -49.46 10.17
N GLY A 393 -16.16 -50.18 9.60
CA GLY A 393 -16.95 -51.22 10.26
C GLY A 393 -18.02 -50.74 11.24
N TRP A 394 -18.50 -49.50 11.10
CA TRP A 394 -19.56 -48.94 11.96
C TRP A 394 -20.94 -49.50 11.55
N PRO A 395 -21.76 -50.02 12.50
CA PRO A 395 -23.06 -50.63 12.17
C PRO A 395 -24.11 -49.56 11.84
N TRP A 396 -24.61 -49.54 10.62
CA TRP A 396 -25.81 -48.84 10.20
C TRP A 396 -27.05 -49.74 10.42
N PRO A 397 -28.22 -49.29 10.91
CA PRO A 397 -28.92 -48.02 10.66
C PRO A 397 -29.32 -47.27 11.95
N TRP A 398 -29.64 -45.97 11.82
CA TRP A 398 -30.23 -45.15 12.88
C TRP A 398 -31.52 -45.75 13.42
N PRO A 399 -31.76 -45.73 14.76
CA PRO A 399 -33.07 -46.11 15.34
C PRO A 399 -34.14 -45.09 14.88
N GLY A 400 -35.25 -45.57 14.37
CA GLY A 400 -36.28 -44.81 13.71
C GLY A 400 -36.75 -43.56 14.48
N GLY A 401 -36.60 -42.43 13.85
CA GLY A 401 -37.42 -41.26 14.15
C GLY A 401 -38.75 -41.39 13.41
N ASP A 402 -39.84 -40.97 14.06
CA ASP A 402 -41.20 -40.96 13.54
C ASP A 402 -41.24 -40.28 12.14
N LYS A 403 -41.85 -40.96 11.19
CA LYS A 403 -41.92 -40.58 9.76
C LYS A 403 -42.90 -39.44 9.45
N ASP A 404 -43.54 -38.84 10.42
CA ASP A 404 -44.71 -37.97 10.20
C ASP A 404 -44.54 -36.50 10.70
N ASP A 405 -43.38 -36.08 11.17
CA ASP A 405 -43.16 -34.66 11.45
C ASP A 405 -42.38 -34.03 10.27
N PRO A 406 -43.00 -33.10 9.48
CA PRO A 406 -42.27 -32.43 8.44
C PRO A 406 -41.15 -31.56 9.11
N VAL A 407 -39.91 -32.02 8.94
CA VAL A 407 -38.75 -31.23 9.36
C VAL A 407 -38.95 -29.81 8.80
N LYS A 408 -39.24 -28.85 9.68
CA LYS A 408 -39.39 -27.44 9.29
C LYS A 408 -38.06 -26.96 8.71
N THR A 409 -37.92 -27.03 7.39
CA THR A 409 -36.78 -26.50 6.68
C THR A 409 -36.81 -25.00 6.76
N GLU A 410 -35.80 -24.40 7.36
CA GLU A 410 -35.65 -22.94 7.39
C GLU A 410 -35.12 -22.44 6.02
N PRO A 411 -35.67 -21.37 5.44
CA PRO A 411 -35.18 -20.79 4.20
C PRO A 411 -33.68 -20.43 4.26
N LEU A 412 -32.93 -20.66 3.17
CA LEU A 412 -31.48 -20.43 3.09
C LEU A 412 -31.10 -19.00 3.54
N ASP A 413 -31.83 -17.98 3.06
CA ASP A 413 -31.59 -16.60 3.44
C ASP A 413 -31.57 -16.41 4.97
N LYS A 414 -32.59 -16.92 5.67
CA LYS A 414 -32.69 -16.80 7.12
C LYS A 414 -31.57 -17.55 7.84
N ARG A 415 -31.18 -18.74 7.33
CA ARG A 415 -30.06 -19.49 7.91
C ARG A 415 -28.76 -18.72 7.75
N MET A 416 -28.51 -18.13 6.57
CA MET A 416 -27.28 -17.36 6.31
C MET A 416 -27.24 -16.05 7.09
N ASP A 417 -28.36 -15.38 7.29
CA ASP A 417 -28.43 -14.18 8.15
C ASP A 417 -28.09 -14.49 9.61
N LYS A 418 -28.66 -15.58 10.16
CA LYS A 418 -28.33 -16.03 11.53
C LYS A 418 -26.86 -16.45 11.65
N LEU A 419 -26.35 -17.16 10.66
CA LEU A 419 -24.97 -17.60 10.63
C LEU A 419 -24.00 -16.43 10.53
N ALA A 420 -24.28 -15.46 9.65
CA ALA A 420 -23.48 -14.26 9.51
C ALA A 420 -23.38 -13.46 10.83
N ALA A 421 -24.49 -13.35 11.56
CA ALA A 421 -24.47 -12.71 12.89
C ALA A 421 -23.51 -13.43 13.86
N LYS A 422 -23.50 -14.78 13.85
CA LYS A 422 -22.58 -15.57 14.68
C LYS A 422 -21.12 -15.41 14.23
N VAL A 423 -20.85 -15.42 12.92
CA VAL A 423 -19.51 -15.19 12.35
C VAL A 423 -18.97 -13.81 12.75
N VAL A 424 -19.77 -12.76 12.57
CA VAL A 424 -19.36 -11.39 12.89
C VAL A 424 -19.14 -11.23 14.40
N ALA A 425 -19.99 -11.84 15.24
CA ALA A 425 -19.78 -11.83 16.68
C ALA A 425 -18.50 -12.57 17.10
N PHE A 426 -18.18 -13.69 16.46
CA PHE A 426 -16.92 -14.41 16.67
C PHE A 426 -15.71 -13.55 16.26
N GLU A 427 -15.74 -12.96 15.08
CA GLU A 427 -14.66 -12.10 14.58
C GLU A 427 -14.46 -10.84 15.42
N ARG A 428 -15.56 -10.23 15.92
CA ARG A 428 -15.49 -9.12 16.87
C ARG A 428 -14.73 -9.50 18.14
N LYS A 429 -14.91 -10.72 18.66
CA LYS A 429 -14.14 -11.21 19.81
C LYS A 429 -12.66 -11.40 19.46
N ILE A 430 -12.35 -11.93 18.28
CA ILE A 430 -10.97 -12.04 17.78
C ILE A 430 -10.32 -10.65 17.71
N ALA A 431 -11.02 -9.67 17.12
CA ALA A 431 -10.52 -8.30 17.03
C ALA A 431 -10.24 -7.67 18.40
N ARG A 432 -11.14 -7.89 19.38
CA ARG A 432 -10.97 -7.40 20.77
C ARG A 432 -9.80 -8.08 21.48
N ALA A 433 -9.52 -9.34 21.18
CA ALA A 433 -8.39 -10.09 21.75
C ALA A 433 -7.03 -9.59 21.24
N GLY A 434 -6.99 -8.98 20.08
CA GLY A 434 -5.76 -8.45 19.48
C GLY A 434 -5.26 -7.18 20.18
N ALA A 435 -3.97 -6.88 20.06
CA ALA A 435 -3.37 -5.59 20.45
C ALA A 435 -3.70 -4.49 19.43
N ASP A 436 -3.58 -3.24 19.85
CA ASP A 436 -3.71 -2.10 18.95
C ASP A 436 -2.44 -1.88 18.11
N PRO A 437 -2.56 -1.21 16.93
CA PRO A 437 -1.41 -0.99 16.05
C PRO A 437 -0.23 -0.30 16.75
N GLU A 438 -0.45 0.67 17.64
CA GLU A 438 0.62 1.34 18.40
C GLU A 438 1.46 0.39 19.26
N TYR A 439 0.86 -0.71 19.76
CA TYR A 439 1.57 -1.76 20.47
C TYR A 439 2.39 -2.61 19.52
N LEU A 440 1.80 -3.00 18.37
CA LEU A 440 2.43 -3.89 17.39
C LEU A 440 3.61 -3.24 16.67
N PHE A 441 3.53 -1.93 16.39
CA PHE A 441 4.61 -1.18 15.75
C PHE A 441 5.78 -0.85 16.69
N ASN A 442 5.66 -1.10 18.01
CA ASN A 442 6.76 -0.90 18.94
C ASN A 442 7.48 -2.23 19.24
N PRO A 443 8.71 -2.44 18.74
CA PRO A 443 9.43 -3.70 18.91
C PRO A 443 9.72 -4.06 20.36
N HIS A 444 9.78 -3.08 21.27
CA HIS A 444 9.89 -3.34 22.71
C HIS A 444 8.73 -4.17 23.26
N PHE A 445 7.52 -3.98 22.72
CA PHE A 445 6.33 -4.74 23.13
C PHE A 445 6.10 -5.97 22.26
N SER A 446 6.38 -5.87 20.96
CA SER A 446 6.02 -6.90 19.98
C SER A 446 7.10 -7.95 19.73
N TYR A 447 8.32 -7.78 20.25
CA TYR A 447 9.36 -8.80 20.13
C TYR A 447 9.43 -9.68 21.41
N ASN A 448 8.67 -10.78 21.43
CA ASN A 448 8.63 -11.72 22.57
C ASN A 448 9.03 -13.12 22.10
N PRO A 449 10.30 -13.55 22.28
CA PRO A 449 10.77 -14.86 21.84
C PRO A 449 10.34 -15.97 22.79
N TYR A 450 9.67 -17.01 22.26
CA TYR A 450 9.28 -18.22 22.96
C TYR A 450 9.89 -19.45 22.29
N SER A 451 10.06 -20.56 23.01
CA SER A 451 10.38 -21.82 22.37
C SER A 451 9.18 -22.30 21.54
N ALA A 452 9.43 -22.97 20.42
CA ALA A 452 8.36 -23.58 19.63
C ALA A 452 7.49 -24.56 20.46
N LYS A 453 8.07 -25.18 21.49
CA LYS A 453 7.38 -26.05 22.45
C LYS A 453 6.39 -25.26 23.31
N ASP A 454 6.75 -24.06 23.77
CA ASP A 454 5.87 -23.23 24.58
C ASP A 454 4.73 -22.65 23.75
N VAL A 455 5.01 -22.25 22.51
CA VAL A 455 3.96 -21.84 21.57
C VAL A 455 3.00 -22.99 21.27
N GLN A 456 3.51 -24.23 21.08
CA GLN A 456 2.66 -25.41 20.91
C GLN A 456 1.74 -25.66 22.13
N LYS A 457 2.24 -25.45 23.33
CA LYS A 457 1.41 -25.59 24.56
C LYS A 457 0.33 -24.51 24.62
N ALA A 458 0.67 -23.28 24.22
CA ALA A 458 -0.26 -22.17 24.23
C ALA A 458 -1.33 -22.22 23.11
N LEU A 459 -1.08 -22.98 22.06
CA LEU A 459 -1.99 -23.23 20.93
C LEU A 459 -2.37 -24.72 20.84
N PRO A 460 -3.09 -25.29 21.82
CA PRO A 460 -3.44 -26.72 21.83
C PRO A 460 -4.43 -27.14 20.72
N PHE A 461 -5.09 -26.17 20.07
CA PHE A 461 -6.04 -26.41 18.99
C PHE A 461 -5.37 -26.65 17.62
N ILE A 462 -4.03 -26.50 17.52
CA ILE A 462 -3.27 -26.89 16.32
C ILE A 462 -2.17 -27.88 16.68
N ASP A 463 -1.77 -28.69 15.70
CA ASP A 463 -0.51 -29.42 15.70
C ASP A 463 0.52 -28.59 14.96
N LEU A 464 1.39 -27.88 15.71
CA LEU A 464 2.39 -27.00 15.14
C LEU A 464 3.38 -27.75 14.25
N GLY A 465 3.71 -29.00 14.59
CA GLY A 465 4.60 -29.84 13.79
C GLY A 465 3.99 -30.21 12.43
N ALA A 466 2.74 -30.64 12.43
CA ALA A 466 1.99 -30.92 11.20
C ALA A 466 1.79 -29.65 10.35
N TYR A 467 1.45 -28.53 11.01
CA TYR A 467 1.31 -27.22 10.34
C TYR A 467 2.60 -26.80 9.65
N LEU A 468 3.74 -26.81 10.37
CA LEU A 468 5.05 -26.47 9.81
C LEU A 468 5.47 -27.43 8.68
N SER A 469 5.14 -28.71 8.81
CA SER A 469 5.39 -29.70 7.74
C SER A 469 4.63 -29.35 6.46
N ALA A 470 3.38 -28.90 6.57
CA ALA A 470 2.56 -28.47 5.43
C ALA A 470 3.10 -27.19 4.76
N MET A 471 3.68 -26.26 5.54
CA MET A 471 4.32 -25.05 5.00
C MET A 471 5.69 -25.32 4.37
N GLY A 472 6.34 -26.41 4.69
CA GLY A 472 7.58 -26.89 4.09
C GLY A 472 8.80 -25.99 4.28
N PRO A 473 9.07 -25.46 5.49
CA PRO A 473 10.28 -24.70 5.73
C PRO A 473 11.53 -25.58 5.60
N ARG A 474 12.66 -25.01 5.17
CA ARG A 474 13.92 -25.74 5.08
C ARG A 474 14.49 -26.09 6.46
N LYS A 475 14.17 -25.29 7.46
CA LYS A 475 14.61 -25.46 8.84
C LYS A 475 13.43 -25.19 9.77
N TYR A 476 13.15 -26.15 10.65
CA TYR A 476 12.13 -25.93 11.68
C TYR A 476 12.64 -24.94 12.72
N PRO A 477 11.82 -23.95 13.13
CA PRO A 477 12.23 -22.98 14.13
C PRO A 477 12.30 -23.62 15.51
N SER A 478 13.37 -23.34 16.27
CA SER A 478 13.45 -23.65 17.71
C SER A 478 12.79 -22.55 18.55
N LYS A 479 12.69 -21.37 17.99
CA LYS A 479 12.16 -20.13 18.57
C LYS A 479 11.09 -19.54 17.65
N ILE A 480 10.04 -18.98 18.22
CA ILE A 480 8.99 -18.21 17.54
C ILE A 480 8.84 -16.89 18.29
N VAL A 481 8.88 -15.79 17.59
CA VAL A 481 8.65 -14.47 18.18
C VAL A 481 7.14 -14.20 18.19
N VAL A 482 6.57 -13.90 19.35
CA VAL A 482 5.12 -13.66 19.52
C VAL A 482 4.90 -12.16 19.64
N SER A 483 4.13 -11.58 18.72
CA SER A 483 3.87 -10.14 18.72
C SER A 483 3.02 -9.67 19.89
N HIS A 484 2.04 -10.50 20.33
CA HIS A 484 1.15 -10.21 21.45
C HIS A 484 0.86 -11.47 22.27
N PRO A 485 1.66 -11.77 23.31
CA PRO A 485 1.52 -13.01 24.07
C PRO A 485 0.12 -13.26 24.69
N PRO A 486 -0.63 -12.25 25.21
CA PRO A 486 -1.97 -12.48 25.72
C PRO A 486 -2.95 -13.03 24.66
N TYR A 487 -2.72 -12.76 23.37
CA TYR A 487 -3.56 -13.25 22.29
C TYR A 487 -3.56 -14.78 22.19
N LEU A 488 -2.44 -15.45 22.48
CA LEU A 488 -2.35 -16.91 22.45
C LEU A 488 -3.41 -17.58 23.32
N LYS A 489 -3.57 -17.11 24.56
CA LYS A 489 -4.58 -17.66 25.50
C LYS A 489 -6.00 -17.34 25.03
N GLN A 490 -6.23 -16.09 24.61
CA GLN A 490 -7.56 -15.62 24.22
C GLN A 490 -8.05 -16.33 22.96
N ILE A 491 -7.21 -16.45 21.91
CA ILE A 491 -7.61 -17.14 20.69
C ILE A 491 -7.85 -18.64 20.93
N THR A 492 -7.07 -19.27 21.80
CA THR A 492 -7.27 -20.64 22.19
C THR A 492 -8.65 -20.87 22.81
N GLN A 493 -9.07 -19.99 23.74
CA GLN A 493 -10.40 -20.08 24.32
C GLN A 493 -11.51 -19.84 23.29
N LEU A 494 -11.36 -18.84 22.44
CA LEU A 494 -12.33 -18.53 21.38
C LEU A 494 -12.51 -19.71 20.41
N VAL A 495 -11.40 -20.36 20.02
CA VAL A 495 -11.45 -21.53 19.14
C VAL A 495 -12.07 -22.75 19.82
N LYS A 496 -11.85 -22.93 21.14
CA LYS A 496 -12.48 -23.98 21.93
C LYS A 496 -14.00 -23.81 21.96
N ASP A 497 -14.47 -22.59 22.15
CA ASP A 497 -15.89 -22.28 22.39
C ASP A 497 -16.71 -22.17 21.10
N VAL A 498 -16.07 -21.92 19.94
CA VAL A 498 -16.78 -21.73 18.68
C VAL A 498 -17.27 -23.07 18.12
N PRO A 499 -18.56 -23.19 17.71
CA PRO A 499 -19.08 -24.38 17.01
C PRO A 499 -18.45 -24.55 15.62
N ASP A 500 -18.25 -25.79 15.18
CA ASP A 500 -17.57 -26.09 13.91
C ASP A 500 -18.27 -25.47 12.68
N HIS A 501 -19.60 -25.39 12.65
CA HIS A 501 -20.32 -24.74 11.56
C HIS A 501 -20.05 -23.23 11.50
N VAL A 502 -19.89 -22.56 12.65
CA VAL A 502 -19.52 -21.12 12.70
C VAL A 502 -18.05 -20.93 12.31
N LEU A 503 -17.16 -21.81 12.78
CA LEU A 503 -15.75 -21.79 12.39
C LEU A 503 -15.59 -22.01 10.88
N SER A 504 -16.29 -22.99 10.31
CA SER A 504 -16.29 -23.23 8.87
C SER A 504 -16.78 -22.02 8.08
N ALA A 505 -17.90 -21.41 8.49
CA ALA A 505 -18.41 -20.18 7.88
C ALA A 505 -17.42 -19.02 7.97
N TYR A 506 -16.77 -18.83 9.12
CA TYR A 506 -15.73 -17.82 9.29
C TYR A 506 -14.57 -18.03 8.32
N LEU A 507 -14.04 -19.24 8.22
CA LEU A 507 -12.93 -19.56 7.33
C LEU A 507 -13.30 -19.39 5.85
N VAL A 508 -14.52 -19.79 5.45
CA VAL A 508 -15.07 -19.59 4.11
C VAL A 508 -15.25 -18.10 3.82
N SER A 509 -15.73 -17.32 4.80
CA SER A 509 -15.85 -15.86 4.65
C SER A 509 -14.50 -15.18 4.44
N LYS A 510 -13.47 -15.57 5.19
CA LYS A 510 -12.08 -15.06 5.01
C LYS A 510 -11.55 -15.37 3.61
N LEU A 511 -11.76 -16.59 3.13
CA LEU A 511 -11.40 -17.00 1.78
C LEU A 511 -12.11 -16.15 0.71
N ALA A 512 -13.42 -15.95 0.84
CA ALA A 512 -14.21 -15.22 -0.13
C ALA A 512 -13.88 -13.72 -0.14
N LEU A 513 -13.62 -13.13 1.03
CA LEU A 513 -13.17 -11.73 1.13
C LEU A 513 -11.79 -11.53 0.50
N ALA A 514 -10.86 -12.49 0.68
CA ALA A 514 -9.51 -12.41 0.13
C ALA A 514 -9.49 -12.51 -1.40
N TYR A 515 -10.24 -13.45 -1.98
CA TYR A 515 -10.21 -13.72 -3.42
C TYR A 515 -11.42 -13.22 -4.21
N GLY A 516 -12.45 -12.71 -3.55
CA GLY A 516 -13.65 -12.18 -4.21
C GLY A 516 -13.34 -11.06 -5.21
N GLY A 517 -12.28 -10.29 -4.95
CA GLY A 517 -11.76 -9.27 -5.88
C GLY A 517 -11.25 -9.81 -7.22
N ALA A 518 -10.83 -11.08 -7.29
CA ALA A 518 -10.35 -11.73 -8.50
C ALA A 518 -11.46 -12.41 -9.32
N LEU A 519 -12.70 -12.45 -8.82
CA LEU A 519 -13.87 -12.98 -9.54
C LEU A 519 -14.44 -11.96 -10.54
N GLY A 520 -15.30 -12.44 -11.43
CA GLY A 520 -15.97 -11.58 -12.41
C GLY A 520 -16.83 -10.49 -11.74
N PRO A 521 -16.86 -9.26 -12.28
CA PRO A 521 -17.59 -8.14 -11.68
C PRO A 521 -19.09 -8.36 -11.46
N LYS A 522 -19.70 -9.30 -12.18
CA LYS A 522 -21.12 -9.64 -12.04
C LYS A 522 -21.43 -10.65 -10.94
N THR A 523 -20.39 -11.30 -10.35
CA THR A 523 -20.58 -12.27 -9.27
C THR A 523 -21.07 -11.59 -8.00
N GLU A 524 -21.93 -12.29 -7.24
CA GLU A 524 -22.45 -11.73 -6.01
C GLU A 524 -21.34 -11.53 -4.96
N ILE A 525 -20.43 -12.49 -4.82
CA ILE A 525 -19.28 -12.38 -3.91
C ILE A 525 -18.50 -11.08 -4.18
N ARG A 526 -18.16 -10.79 -5.45
CA ARG A 526 -17.42 -9.56 -5.78
C ARG A 526 -18.23 -8.30 -5.47
N LYS A 527 -19.54 -8.30 -5.73
CA LYS A 527 -20.41 -7.16 -5.39
C LYS A 527 -20.43 -6.89 -3.89
N GLN A 528 -20.50 -7.94 -3.06
CA GLN A 528 -20.46 -7.82 -1.59
C GLN A 528 -19.12 -7.23 -1.12
N VAL A 529 -17.99 -7.74 -1.63
CA VAL A 529 -16.64 -7.23 -1.31
C VAL A 529 -16.52 -5.75 -1.72
N LYS A 530 -16.99 -5.40 -2.92
CA LYS A 530 -16.98 -4.02 -3.42
C LYS A 530 -17.87 -3.10 -2.58
N GLN A 531 -19.05 -3.54 -2.17
CA GLN A 531 -19.94 -2.76 -1.33
C GLN A 531 -19.30 -2.38 0.00
N LEU A 532 -18.64 -3.33 0.67
CA LEU A 532 -17.90 -3.07 1.90
C LEU A 532 -16.78 -2.05 1.67
N SER A 533 -15.94 -2.29 0.65
CA SER A 533 -14.84 -1.37 0.31
C SER A 533 -15.33 0.05 -0.01
N ASN A 534 -16.42 0.18 -0.76
CA ASN A 534 -16.98 1.48 -1.13
C ASN A 534 -17.42 2.29 0.11
N VAL A 535 -18.09 1.66 1.07
CA VAL A 535 -18.53 2.34 2.29
C VAL A 535 -17.33 2.76 3.14
N LEU A 536 -16.35 1.87 3.32
CA LEU A 536 -15.15 2.15 4.11
C LEU A 536 -14.28 3.27 3.49
N THR A 537 -14.38 3.49 2.18
CA THR A 537 -13.63 4.52 1.44
C THR A 537 -14.48 5.74 1.05
N GLY A 538 -15.78 5.75 1.38
CA GLY A 538 -16.69 6.84 1.01
C GLY A 538 -16.98 6.93 -0.50
N VAL A 539 -16.74 5.85 -1.25
CA VAL A 539 -17.09 5.74 -2.67
C VAL A 539 -18.60 5.51 -2.80
N LYS A 540 -19.26 6.24 -3.70
CA LYS A 540 -20.72 6.12 -3.87
C LYS A 540 -21.12 4.74 -4.40
N PRO A 541 -22.22 4.15 -3.90
CA PRO A 541 -22.77 2.93 -4.46
C PRO A 541 -23.02 3.05 -5.98
N GLY A 542 -22.74 2.00 -6.71
CA GLY A 542 -22.94 1.97 -8.17
C GLY A 542 -21.82 2.63 -8.99
N THR A 543 -20.77 3.17 -8.35
CA THR A 543 -19.60 3.68 -9.07
C THR A 543 -18.93 2.56 -9.84
N GLU A 544 -18.68 2.78 -11.14
CA GLU A 544 -17.92 1.88 -11.99
C GLU A 544 -16.44 1.90 -11.60
N GLU A 545 -15.80 0.74 -11.67
CA GLU A 545 -14.37 0.59 -11.42
C GLU A 545 -13.55 0.94 -12.66
N ASN A 546 -12.45 1.63 -12.49
CA ASN A 546 -11.48 1.77 -13.56
C ASN A 546 -10.73 0.44 -13.76
N ARG A 547 -11.19 -0.33 -14.75
CA ARG A 547 -10.62 -1.67 -15.01
C ARG A 547 -9.14 -1.65 -15.36
N GLN A 548 -8.69 -0.68 -16.15
CA GLN A 548 -7.27 -0.52 -16.47
C GLN A 548 -6.43 -0.32 -15.22
N ASP A 549 -6.88 0.52 -14.29
CA ASP A 549 -6.16 0.79 -13.04
C ASP A 549 -6.06 -0.46 -12.16
N ILE A 550 -7.15 -1.22 -12.05
CA ILE A 550 -7.18 -2.52 -11.34
C ILE A 550 -6.20 -3.50 -11.98
N CYS A 551 -6.18 -3.61 -13.32
CA CYS A 551 -5.33 -4.58 -14.01
C CYS A 551 -3.85 -4.19 -14.00
N LEU A 552 -3.53 -2.90 -13.98
CA LEU A 552 -2.16 -2.45 -13.75
C LEU A 552 -1.72 -2.71 -12.29
N GLY A 553 -2.64 -2.60 -11.32
CA GLY A 553 -2.38 -3.04 -9.95
C GLY A 553 -2.17 -4.56 -9.84
N ALA A 554 -2.91 -5.36 -10.60
CA ALA A 554 -2.71 -6.81 -10.69
C ALA A 554 -1.34 -7.17 -11.31
N VAL A 555 -0.90 -6.44 -12.34
CA VAL A 555 0.46 -6.58 -12.90
C VAL A 555 1.52 -6.35 -11.83
N ASP A 556 1.37 -5.28 -11.04
CA ASP A 556 2.30 -5.00 -9.93
C ASP A 556 2.33 -6.15 -8.92
N SER A 557 1.17 -6.66 -8.51
CA SER A 557 1.09 -7.74 -7.50
C SER A 557 1.64 -9.07 -7.99
N ILE A 558 1.39 -9.45 -9.26
CA ILE A 558 1.69 -10.78 -9.80
C ILE A 558 3.09 -10.85 -10.41
N VAL A 559 3.47 -9.84 -11.22
CA VAL A 559 4.71 -9.80 -12.01
C VAL A 559 5.49 -8.48 -11.86
N GLY A 560 5.42 -7.87 -10.68
CA GLY A 560 5.90 -6.51 -10.42
C GLY A 560 7.37 -6.25 -10.76
N PHE A 561 8.29 -7.22 -10.63
CA PHE A 561 9.69 -7.03 -11.05
C PHE A 561 9.86 -7.09 -12.57
N ILE A 562 8.99 -7.81 -13.29
CA ILE A 562 8.98 -7.73 -14.76
C ILE A 562 8.55 -6.33 -15.19
N ALA A 563 7.41 -5.85 -14.66
CA ALA A 563 6.93 -4.50 -14.91
C ALA A 563 7.96 -3.43 -14.50
N GLY A 564 8.63 -3.65 -13.37
CA GLY A 564 9.67 -2.77 -12.84
C GLY A 564 10.88 -2.63 -13.76
N ARG A 565 11.33 -3.73 -14.37
CA ARG A 565 12.40 -3.69 -15.37
C ARG A 565 12.03 -2.79 -16.55
N GLU A 566 10.87 -3.02 -17.13
CA GLU A 566 10.43 -2.28 -18.30
C GLU A 566 10.18 -0.79 -17.97
N PHE A 567 9.65 -0.51 -16.78
CA PHE A 567 9.49 0.85 -16.28
C PHE A 567 10.84 1.57 -16.11
N VAL A 568 11.83 0.93 -15.48
CA VAL A 568 13.18 1.49 -15.27
C VAL A 568 13.84 1.83 -16.60
N GLN A 569 13.78 0.93 -17.58
CA GLN A 569 14.34 1.19 -18.91
C GLN A 569 13.70 2.38 -19.63
N ALA A 570 12.40 2.60 -19.40
CA ALA A 570 11.65 3.68 -20.05
C ALA A 570 11.76 5.04 -19.32
N SER A 571 12.05 5.06 -18.01
CA SER A 571 11.78 6.25 -17.18
C SER A 571 12.88 6.62 -16.20
N PHE A 572 13.97 5.85 -16.09
CA PHE A 572 14.98 6.10 -15.06
C PHE A 572 16.40 5.92 -15.59
N SER A 573 17.18 7.01 -15.58
CA SER A 573 18.54 7.02 -16.11
C SER A 573 19.60 6.70 -15.03
N PRO A 574 20.81 6.23 -15.44
CA PRO A 574 21.95 6.06 -14.54
C PRO A 574 22.36 7.36 -13.83
N GLU A 575 22.23 8.51 -14.53
CA GLU A 575 22.55 9.83 -13.97
C GLU A 575 21.57 10.23 -12.87
N ALA A 576 20.27 9.97 -13.05
CA ALA A 576 19.25 10.18 -12.03
C ALA A 576 19.51 9.30 -10.80
N LYS A 577 19.95 8.04 -11.00
CA LYS A 577 20.36 7.15 -9.90
C LYS A 577 21.53 7.73 -9.12
N ALA A 578 22.59 8.14 -9.80
CA ALA A 578 23.80 8.68 -9.17
C ALA A 578 23.52 10.01 -8.43
N ASP A 579 22.67 10.89 -8.99
CA ASP A 579 22.26 12.14 -8.36
C ASP A 579 21.38 11.88 -7.11
N GLY A 580 20.47 10.92 -7.18
CA GLY A 580 19.69 10.46 -6.02
C GLY A 580 20.57 9.92 -4.89
N GLU A 581 21.55 9.07 -5.21
CA GLU A 581 22.54 8.56 -4.26
C GLU A 581 23.39 9.70 -3.64
N HIS A 582 23.77 10.70 -4.44
CA HIS A 582 24.50 11.88 -3.96
C HIS A 582 23.66 12.70 -2.96
N ILE A 583 22.38 12.95 -3.26
CA ILE A 583 21.49 13.69 -2.37
C ILE A 583 21.34 12.96 -1.03
N ILE A 584 21.12 11.65 -1.04
CA ILE A 584 20.98 10.83 0.17
C ILE A 584 22.26 10.88 1.00
N ASN A 585 23.43 10.65 0.38
CA ASN A 585 24.71 10.69 1.06
C ASN A 585 25.01 12.07 1.67
N SER A 586 24.65 13.16 0.99
CA SER A 586 24.79 14.52 1.53
C SER A 586 23.90 14.74 2.77
N ILE A 587 22.70 14.13 2.80
CA ILE A 587 21.79 14.19 3.96
C ILE A 587 22.35 13.37 5.13
N VAL A 588 22.89 12.18 4.87
CA VAL A 588 23.56 11.33 5.88
C VAL A 588 24.74 12.09 6.51
N GLU A 589 25.58 12.76 5.69
CA GLU A 589 26.69 13.59 6.19
C GLU A 589 26.21 14.78 7.03
N ALA A 590 25.18 15.49 6.58
CA ALA A 590 24.61 16.60 7.33
C ALA A 590 24.05 16.15 8.69
N PHE A 591 23.42 14.98 8.75
CA PHE A 591 22.94 14.40 9.99
C PHE A 591 24.09 13.94 10.89
N TYR A 592 25.09 13.25 10.33
CA TYR A 592 26.30 12.82 11.03
C TYR A 592 27.01 14.00 11.71
N ASP A 593 27.17 15.11 11.00
CA ASP A 593 27.80 16.32 11.52
C ASP A 593 26.97 17.05 12.59
N LYS A 594 25.66 16.87 12.57
CA LYS A 594 24.74 17.47 13.54
C LYS A 594 24.72 16.72 14.87
N LEU A 595 24.83 15.39 14.87
CA LEU A 595 24.66 14.53 16.04
C LEU A 595 25.51 14.98 17.27
N PRO A 596 26.81 15.31 17.17
CA PRO A 596 27.59 15.78 18.30
C PRO A 596 27.17 17.16 18.85
N ARG A 597 26.36 17.92 18.12
CA ARG A 597 25.89 19.26 18.50
C ARG A 597 24.51 19.24 19.14
N ILE A 598 23.87 18.06 19.24
CA ILE A 598 22.57 17.91 19.85
C ILE A 598 22.70 17.98 21.38
N MET A 599 22.21 19.06 21.98
CA MET A 599 22.43 19.38 23.39
C MET A 599 21.81 18.37 24.38
N TRP A 600 20.76 17.66 23.98
CA TRP A 600 20.11 16.70 24.86
C TRP A 600 20.74 15.30 24.80
N MET A 601 21.64 15.06 23.82
CA MET A 601 22.36 13.81 23.63
C MET A 601 23.75 13.92 24.29
N ASP A 602 24.15 12.93 25.05
CA ASP A 602 25.52 12.89 25.59
C ASP A 602 26.52 12.39 24.53
N GLU A 603 27.80 12.69 24.75
CA GLU A 603 28.88 12.42 23.82
C GLU A 603 28.99 10.93 23.43
N LYS A 604 28.78 10.00 24.38
CA LYS A 604 28.82 8.55 24.12
C LYS A 604 27.67 8.13 23.19
N SER A 605 26.46 8.63 23.45
CA SER A 605 25.29 8.35 22.61
C SER A 605 25.43 8.99 21.24
N ALA A 606 25.98 10.22 21.16
CA ALA A 606 26.24 10.90 19.88
C ALA A 606 27.22 10.13 19.01
N ALA A 607 28.31 9.63 19.58
CA ALA A 607 29.28 8.79 18.84
C ALA A 607 28.68 7.49 18.34
N ALA A 608 27.84 6.84 19.13
CA ALA A 608 27.11 5.63 18.71
C ALA A 608 26.09 5.96 17.60
N ALA A 609 25.35 7.06 17.71
CA ALA A 609 24.44 7.53 16.67
C ALA A 609 25.17 7.84 15.36
N GLN A 610 26.35 8.47 15.42
CA GLN A 610 27.19 8.71 14.25
C GLN A 610 27.60 7.40 13.57
N LYS A 611 28.00 6.41 14.36
CA LYS A 611 28.34 5.07 13.85
C LYS A 611 27.15 4.43 13.14
N LYS A 612 25.96 4.51 13.74
CA LYS A 612 24.72 3.97 13.16
C LYS A 612 24.35 4.70 11.86
N ALA A 613 24.40 6.03 11.84
CA ALA A 613 24.09 6.81 10.62
C ALA A 613 25.00 6.40 9.45
N LYS A 614 26.29 6.16 9.69
CA LYS A 614 27.25 5.71 8.66
C LYS A 614 27.05 4.25 8.23
N ALA A 615 26.44 3.42 9.05
CA ALA A 615 26.17 2.02 8.72
C ALA A 615 24.93 1.83 7.84
N ILE A 616 24.07 2.84 7.72
CA ILE A 616 22.85 2.78 6.89
C ILE A 616 23.23 2.71 5.41
N ILE A 617 22.63 1.76 4.69
CA ILE A 617 22.90 1.52 3.28
C ILE A 617 21.80 2.16 2.43
N PRO A 618 22.12 3.16 1.62
CA PRO A 618 21.16 3.72 0.67
C PRO A 618 21.02 2.81 -0.56
N LYS A 619 19.81 2.64 -1.04
CA LYS A 619 19.45 1.86 -2.24
C LYS A 619 18.52 2.70 -3.12
N VAL A 620 18.89 2.90 -4.38
CA VAL A 620 18.18 3.81 -5.29
C VAL A 620 17.84 3.11 -6.61
N GLY A 621 16.62 3.28 -7.04
CA GLY A 621 16.13 2.92 -8.37
C GLY A 621 15.54 1.51 -8.44
N TYR A 622 16.35 0.47 -8.27
CA TYR A 622 15.91 -0.92 -8.49
C TYR A 622 16.79 -1.94 -7.77
N PRO A 623 16.25 -3.16 -7.45
CA PRO A 623 16.99 -4.23 -6.78
C PRO A 623 17.98 -4.96 -7.70
N LEU A 624 18.92 -5.66 -7.05
CA LEU A 624 19.85 -6.60 -7.68
C LEU A 624 19.49 -8.07 -7.42
N SER A 625 18.37 -8.33 -6.71
CA SER A 625 17.80 -9.67 -6.49
C SER A 625 16.25 -9.57 -6.42
N PRO A 626 15.52 -9.94 -7.51
CA PRO A 626 16.07 -10.28 -8.81
C PRO A 626 16.80 -9.09 -9.42
N ASN A 627 17.84 -9.38 -10.20
CA ASN A 627 18.56 -8.33 -10.89
C ASN A 627 17.69 -7.73 -12.02
N THR A 628 17.20 -6.53 -11.78
CA THR A 628 16.29 -5.82 -12.70
C THR A 628 16.90 -5.58 -14.09
N THR A 629 18.23 -5.54 -14.22
CA THR A 629 18.91 -5.34 -15.49
C THR A 629 19.11 -6.63 -16.27
N ASP A 630 18.93 -7.81 -15.65
CA ASP A 630 19.12 -9.13 -16.27
C ASP A 630 17.79 -9.88 -16.44
N PRO A 631 17.31 -10.08 -17.69
CA PRO A 631 16.09 -10.83 -17.95
C PRO A 631 16.12 -12.27 -17.43
N ASN A 632 17.29 -12.94 -17.39
CA ASN A 632 17.40 -14.30 -16.87
C ASN A 632 17.17 -14.34 -15.36
N SER A 633 17.73 -13.38 -14.62
CA SER A 633 17.50 -13.26 -13.17
C SER A 633 16.02 -13.08 -12.84
N ILE A 634 15.30 -12.29 -13.63
CA ILE A 634 13.84 -12.08 -13.47
C ILE A 634 13.07 -13.34 -13.86
N ARG A 635 13.39 -14.00 -14.98
CA ARG A 635 12.76 -15.27 -15.38
C ARG A 635 12.94 -16.32 -14.28
N ASP A 636 14.13 -16.45 -13.71
CA ASP A 636 14.41 -17.41 -12.65
C ASP A 636 13.66 -17.09 -11.35
N TRP A 637 13.41 -15.81 -11.07
CA TRP A 637 12.56 -15.38 -9.96
C TRP A 637 11.11 -15.83 -10.13
N TYR A 638 10.56 -15.76 -11.36
CA TYR A 638 9.18 -16.13 -11.70
C TYR A 638 9.03 -17.52 -12.30
N GLN A 639 10.08 -18.38 -12.29
CA GLN A 639 10.08 -19.69 -12.95
C GLN A 639 8.93 -20.61 -12.51
N ASN A 640 8.48 -20.49 -11.27
CA ASN A 640 7.38 -21.29 -10.70
C ASN A 640 6.03 -20.56 -10.69
N VAL A 641 5.95 -19.32 -11.21
CA VAL A 641 4.71 -18.58 -11.40
C VAL A 641 4.24 -18.81 -12.82
N GLN A 642 3.21 -19.64 -12.95
CA GLN A 642 2.55 -19.87 -14.24
C GLN A 642 1.52 -18.78 -14.47
N ILE A 643 1.53 -18.18 -15.65
CA ILE A 643 0.55 -17.16 -16.07
C ILE A 643 -0.21 -17.73 -17.28
N VAL A 644 -1.53 -17.68 -17.19
CA VAL A 644 -2.46 -18.15 -18.21
C VAL A 644 -3.32 -16.98 -18.69
N ALA A 645 -3.35 -16.71 -19.97
CA ALA A 645 -3.92 -15.50 -20.57
C ALA A 645 -5.44 -15.34 -20.36
N ASP A 646 -6.16 -16.43 -20.04
CA ASP A 646 -7.63 -16.45 -19.82
C ASP A 646 -8.03 -16.93 -18.41
N ASP A 647 -7.03 -17.03 -17.47
CA ASP A 647 -7.29 -17.45 -16.07
C ASP A 647 -6.76 -16.43 -15.05
N TYR A 648 -7.44 -15.29 -14.95
CA TYR A 648 -7.05 -14.25 -13.99
C TYR A 648 -7.08 -14.73 -12.54
N PHE A 649 -8.09 -15.50 -12.14
CA PHE A 649 -8.20 -16.03 -10.77
C PHE A 649 -7.04 -16.98 -10.44
N GLY A 650 -6.73 -17.89 -11.35
CA GLY A 650 -5.60 -18.82 -11.21
C GLY A 650 -4.25 -18.10 -11.15
N ASN A 651 -4.06 -17.02 -11.92
CA ASN A 651 -2.85 -16.20 -11.92
C ASN A 651 -2.66 -15.51 -10.54
N VAL A 652 -3.71 -14.92 -9.98
CA VAL A 652 -3.69 -14.31 -8.63
C VAL A 652 -3.36 -15.37 -7.57
N LEU A 653 -4.11 -16.47 -7.53
CA LEU A 653 -3.92 -17.55 -6.57
C LEU A 653 -2.52 -18.18 -6.66
N GLY A 654 -2.04 -18.44 -7.87
CA GLY A 654 -0.72 -19.03 -8.11
C GLY A 654 0.41 -18.12 -7.64
N SER A 655 0.30 -16.82 -7.87
CA SER A 655 1.27 -15.82 -7.39
C SER A 655 1.33 -15.79 -5.87
N GLU A 656 0.20 -15.77 -5.18
CA GLU A 656 0.11 -15.76 -3.72
C GLU A 656 0.74 -17.03 -3.12
N ILE A 657 0.39 -18.21 -3.64
CA ILE A 657 0.99 -19.48 -3.17
C ILE A 657 2.51 -19.46 -3.34
N MET A 658 3.01 -18.97 -4.48
CA MET A 658 4.45 -18.96 -4.73
C MET A 658 5.18 -17.90 -3.89
N GLY A 659 4.57 -16.75 -3.63
CA GLY A 659 5.07 -15.73 -2.72
C GLY A 659 5.23 -16.28 -1.30
N ASN A 660 4.19 -16.87 -0.76
CA ASN A 660 4.21 -17.52 0.56
C ASN A 660 5.25 -18.65 0.65
N ARG A 661 5.28 -19.54 -0.34
CA ARG A 661 6.27 -20.61 -0.40
C ARG A 661 7.71 -20.07 -0.37
N ARG A 662 7.99 -18.99 -1.09
CA ARG A 662 9.31 -18.35 -1.10
C ARG A 662 9.67 -17.80 0.28
N ALA A 663 8.72 -17.14 0.95
CA ALA A 663 8.91 -16.66 2.33
C ALA A 663 9.22 -17.84 3.28
N TRP A 664 8.44 -18.92 3.28
CA TRP A 664 8.68 -20.08 4.13
C TRP A 664 10.01 -20.78 3.86
N LEU A 665 10.47 -20.82 2.60
CA LEU A 665 11.78 -21.35 2.23
C LEU A 665 12.96 -20.47 2.68
N SER A 666 12.73 -19.21 3.04
CA SER A 666 13.76 -18.32 3.60
C SER A 666 14.00 -18.55 5.10
N LEU A 667 13.06 -19.17 5.82
CA LEU A 667 13.16 -19.38 7.26
C LEU A 667 14.47 -20.06 7.67
N GLY A 668 15.18 -19.48 8.64
CA GLY A 668 16.47 -19.90 9.15
C GLY A 668 17.67 -19.60 8.23
N ARG A 669 17.44 -18.81 7.16
CA ARG A 669 18.49 -18.32 6.26
C ARG A 669 18.83 -16.87 6.54
N GLU A 670 20.00 -16.47 6.13
CA GLU A 670 20.36 -15.07 6.05
C GLU A 670 19.61 -14.41 4.87
N ARG A 671 19.07 -13.21 5.11
CA ARG A 671 18.40 -12.43 4.08
C ARG A 671 19.38 -12.04 2.97
N ASN A 672 18.94 -12.12 1.75
CA ASN A 672 19.67 -11.53 0.64
C ASN A 672 19.41 -10.02 0.62
N ARG A 673 20.38 -9.23 1.07
CA ARG A 673 20.29 -7.77 1.15
C ARG A 673 20.07 -7.07 -0.20
N ASN A 674 20.22 -7.77 -1.33
CA ASN A 674 19.91 -7.24 -2.66
C ASN A 674 18.42 -7.36 -3.02
N THR A 675 17.60 -8.03 -2.20
CA THR A 675 16.14 -8.05 -2.36
C THR A 675 15.50 -6.78 -1.79
N TRP A 676 14.42 -6.35 -2.42
CA TRP A 676 13.61 -5.21 -1.99
C TRP A 676 12.19 -5.66 -1.65
N GLU A 677 11.52 -4.90 -0.78
CA GLU A 677 10.11 -5.10 -0.43
C GLU A 677 9.18 -4.40 -1.41
N MET A 678 9.68 -3.36 -2.10
CA MET A 678 8.94 -2.60 -3.11
C MET A 678 9.44 -2.88 -4.51
N TYR A 679 8.54 -2.79 -5.49
CA TYR A 679 8.89 -2.86 -6.90
C TYR A 679 9.48 -1.54 -7.41
N PRO A 680 10.29 -1.56 -8.49
CA PRO A 680 10.94 -0.34 -8.99
C PRO A 680 9.99 0.79 -9.41
N GLN A 681 8.77 0.48 -9.86
CA GLN A 681 7.75 1.45 -10.27
C GLN A 681 6.92 2.01 -9.11
N THR A 682 7.09 1.52 -7.90
CA THR A 682 6.35 1.95 -6.70
C THR A 682 6.66 3.41 -6.37
N VAL A 683 5.62 4.18 -6.07
CA VAL A 683 5.74 5.58 -5.63
C VAL A 683 5.72 5.62 -4.10
N ASN A 684 6.80 5.22 -3.50
CA ASN A 684 7.05 5.24 -2.06
C ASN A 684 8.55 5.02 -1.79
N ALA A 685 8.94 5.06 -0.51
CA ALA A 685 10.26 4.70 0.00
C ALA A 685 10.10 3.96 1.34
N TYR A 686 11.14 3.37 1.89
CA TYR A 686 11.11 2.76 3.22
C TYR A 686 12.47 2.65 3.88
N TYR A 687 12.47 2.64 5.21
CA TYR A 687 13.58 2.19 6.04
C TYR A 687 13.31 0.79 6.59
N SER A 688 14.28 -0.12 6.51
CA SER A 688 14.23 -1.45 7.12
C SER A 688 15.14 -1.52 8.34
N PRO A 689 14.61 -1.53 9.58
CA PRO A 689 15.42 -1.54 10.79
C PRO A 689 16.35 -2.74 10.93
N PRO A 690 15.91 -4.01 10.70
CA PRO A 690 16.79 -5.17 10.82
C PRO A 690 17.93 -5.16 9.79
N ASP A 691 17.69 -4.57 8.62
CA ASP A 691 18.67 -4.52 7.53
C ASP A 691 19.56 -3.29 7.57
N GLY A 692 19.16 -2.25 8.30
CA GLY A 692 19.87 -0.98 8.35
C GLY A 692 19.98 -0.33 6.97
N GLU A 693 18.87 -0.30 6.20
CA GLU A 693 18.85 0.19 4.83
C GLU A 693 17.67 1.12 4.55
N ILE A 694 17.89 2.11 3.69
CA ILE A 694 16.88 3.01 3.16
C ILE A 694 16.73 2.78 1.65
N VAL A 695 15.50 2.63 1.17
CA VAL A 695 15.23 2.18 -0.20
C VAL A 695 14.31 3.15 -0.92
N PHE A 696 14.72 3.58 -2.12
CA PHE A 696 14.02 4.57 -2.95
C PHE A 696 13.80 4.01 -4.36
N PRO A 697 12.64 3.43 -4.66
CA PRO A 697 12.30 2.96 -6.00
C PRO A 697 12.35 4.06 -7.06
N ALA A 698 12.64 3.70 -8.32
CA ALA A 698 12.64 4.63 -9.45
C ALA A 698 11.30 5.36 -9.63
N GLY A 699 10.21 4.72 -9.18
CA GLY A 699 8.84 5.25 -9.30
C GLY A 699 8.61 6.54 -8.54
N ILE A 700 9.28 6.78 -7.40
CA ILE A 700 9.16 8.04 -6.66
C ILE A 700 10.11 9.12 -7.19
N LEU A 701 11.18 8.74 -7.92
CA LEU A 701 12.14 9.67 -8.53
C LEU A 701 11.59 10.29 -9.82
N GLN A 702 10.38 10.85 -9.73
CA GLN A 702 9.61 11.48 -10.80
C GLN A 702 9.02 12.83 -10.30
N PRO A 703 8.77 13.82 -11.18
CA PRO A 703 8.08 15.06 -10.75
C PRO A 703 6.72 14.75 -10.08
N PRO A 704 6.32 15.45 -8.99
CA PRO A 704 6.95 16.61 -8.38
C PRO A 704 7.98 16.29 -7.29
N PHE A 705 8.40 15.03 -7.12
CA PHE A 705 9.41 14.66 -6.13
C PHE A 705 10.83 14.95 -6.63
N TYR A 706 11.11 14.61 -7.89
CA TYR A 706 12.44 14.68 -8.44
C TYR A 706 12.44 14.90 -9.97
N SER A 707 13.42 15.66 -10.44
CA SER A 707 13.92 15.65 -11.81
C SER A 707 15.41 15.95 -11.79
N TYR A 708 16.19 15.22 -12.60
CA TYR A 708 17.64 15.40 -12.70
C TYR A 708 18.04 16.87 -13.02
N ASP A 709 17.30 17.52 -13.92
CA ASP A 709 17.58 18.86 -14.43
C ASP A 709 17.06 20.00 -13.52
N TRP A 710 16.44 19.68 -12.40
CA TRP A 710 15.95 20.70 -11.47
C TRP A 710 17.07 21.35 -10.66
N PRO A 711 16.94 22.63 -10.28
CA PRO A 711 17.79 23.24 -9.27
C PRO A 711 17.75 22.46 -7.95
N SER A 712 18.89 22.40 -7.26
CA SER A 712 19.06 21.60 -6.05
C SER A 712 18.02 21.86 -4.95
N HIS A 713 17.61 23.12 -4.75
CA HIS A 713 16.61 23.45 -3.73
C HIS A 713 15.24 22.76 -3.96
N LEU A 714 14.84 22.52 -5.22
CA LEU A 714 13.62 21.75 -5.51
C LEU A 714 13.83 20.26 -5.20
N LYS A 715 14.97 19.69 -5.63
CA LYS A 715 15.30 18.28 -5.39
C LYS A 715 15.41 17.97 -3.89
N TYR A 716 16.13 18.80 -3.13
CA TYR A 716 16.27 18.61 -1.69
C TYR A 716 14.98 18.93 -0.91
N GLY A 717 14.16 19.89 -1.37
CA GLY A 717 12.89 20.21 -0.74
C GLY A 717 11.82 19.13 -0.93
N ALA A 718 11.86 18.40 -2.04
CA ALA A 718 10.92 17.32 -2.33
C ALA A 718 11.54 15.93 -2.05
N PHE A 719 12.35 15.37 -2.95
CA PHE A 719 12.98 14.06 -2.78
C PHE A 719 13.90 14.00 -1.56
N GLY A 720 14.69 15.07 -1.33
CA GLY A 720 15.56 15.15 -0.16
C GLY A 720 14.79 15.12 1.16
N ALA A 721 13.57 15.69 1.20
CA ALA A 721 12.71 15.59 2.37
C ALA A 721 12.29 14.13 2.63
N VAL A 722 11.92 13.37 1.59
CA VAL A 722 11.64 11.94 1.71
C VAL A 722 12.88 11.16 2.15
N ALA A 723 14.05 11.45 1.57
CA ALA A 723 15.30 10.78 1.94
C ALA A 723 15.71 11.04 3.40
N ALA A 724 15.50 12.26 3.89
CA ALA A 724 15.74 12.61 5.28
C ALA A 724 14.71 11.98 6.24
N HIS A 725 13.47 11.81 5.80
CA HIS A 725 12.42 11.08 6.51
C HIS A 725 12.84 9.61 6.73
N GLU A 726 13.22 8.90 5.65
CA GLU A 726 13.66 7.50 5.76
C GLU A 726 14.93 7.35 6.63
N LEU A 727 15.88 8.26 6.50
CA LEU A 727 17.05 8.27 7.37
C LEU A 727 16.67 8.45 8.84
N THR A 728 15.70 9.34 9.11
CA THR A 728 15.27 9.67 10.48
C THR A 728 14.52 8.53 11.13
N HIS A 729 13.88 7.65 10.36
CA HIS A 729 13.31 6.40 10.88
C HIS A 729 14.31 5.51 11.62
N ALA A 730 15.59 5.58 11.29
CA ALA A 730 16.63 4.89 12.07
C ALA A 730 16.77 5.44 13.51
N PHE A 731 16.21 6.60 13.79
CA PHE A 731 16.32 7.35 15.05
C PHE A 731 14.96 7.80 15.61
N ASP A 732 13.85 7.28 15.08
CA ASP A 732 12.50 7.49 15.62
C ASP A 732 12.27 6.62 16.88
N ASN A 733 11.05 6.60 17.41
CA ASN A 733 10.69 5.84 18.62
C ASN A 733 10.84 4.32 18.47
N SER A 734 10.79 3.79 17.26
CA SER A 734 10.99 2.36 16.94
C SER A 734 12.41 2.09 16.50
N GLY A 735 12.92 2.83 15.50
CA GLY A 735 14.26 2.65 14.95
C GLY A 735 15.37 2.90 15.97
N ALA A 736 15.18 3.81 16.91
CA ALA A 736 16.11 4.08 17.99
C ALA A 736 16.42 2.86 18.90
N GLN A 737 15.60 1.81 18.85
CA GLN A 737 15.80 0.58 19.61
C GLN A 737 16.78 -0.40 18.92
N TYR A 738 17.18 -0.14 17.68
CA TYR A 738 18.10 -0.95 16.90
C TYR A 738 19.49 -0.32 16.88
N ASP A 739 20.52 -1.16 17.04
CA ASP A 739 21.92 -0.76 16.92
C ASP A 739 22.36 -0.60 15.45
N GLU A 740 23.62 -0.28 15.19
CA GLU A 740 24.19 -0.11 13.86
C GLU A 740 24.25 -1.41 13.02
N HIS A 741 23.91 -2.55 13.62
CA HIS A 741 23.81 -3.86 12.97
C HIS A 741 22.36 -4.33 12.79
N GLY A 742 21.38 -3.48 13.06
CA GLY A 742 19.96 -3.81 12.99
C GLY A 742 19.46 -4.73 14.11
N ARG A 743 20.16 -4.79 15.24
CA ARG A 743 19.79 -5.64 16.38
C ARG A 743 19.10 -4.79 17.45
N LEU A 744 18.08 -5.34 18.06
CA LEU A 744 17.41 -4.75 19.24
C LEU A 744 18.38 -4.78 20.42
N ARG A 745 19.06 -3.65 20.70
CA ARG A 745 20.07 -3.49 21.74
C ARG A 745 20.05 -2.08 22.29
N ASP A 746 20.34 -1.93 23.60
CA ASP A 746 20.60 -0.63 24.21
C ASP A 746 21.97 -0.12 23.76
N TRP A 747 21.99 0.85 22.85
CA TRP A 747 23.23 1.43 22.32
C TRP A 747 23.50 2.85 22.83
N TRP A 748 22.50 3.54 23.38
CA TRP A 748 22.61 4.88 23.98
C TRP A 748 22.44 4.86 25.51
N THR A 749 22.84 5.96 26.17
CA THR A 749 22.78 6.02 27.63
C THR A 749 21.36 6.27 28.15
N ASN A 750 21.07 5.86 29.37
CA ASN A 750 19.78 6.11 30.01
C ASN A 750 19.41 7.61 30.07
N LYS A 751 20.46 8.51 30.18
CA LYS A 751 20.22 9.95 30.16
C LYS A 751 19.69 10.41 28.80
N THR A 752 20.29 9.94 27.73
CA THR A 752 19.87 10.26 26.36
C THR A 752 18.50 9.65 26.05
N VAL A 753 18.26 8.40 26.46
CA VAL A 753 16.94 7.74 26.29
C VAL A 753 15.84 8.55 26.96
N LYS A 754 16.03 9.00 28.22
CA LYS A 754 15.03 9.82 28.92
C LYS A 754 14.77 11.13 28.18
N ALA A 755 15.82 11.84 27.76
CA ALA A 755 15.71 13.10 27.05
C ALA A 755 15.05 12.95 25.67
N PHE A 756 15.26 11.81 24.99
CA PHE A 756 14.57 11.46 23.76
C PHE A 756 13.07 11.24 24.00
N GLN A 757 12.74 10.44 25.02
CA GLN A 757 11.33 10.12 25.36
C GLN A 757 10.51 11.37 25.70
N GLU A 758 11.08 12.31 26.45
CA GLU A 758 10.43 13.58 26.76
C GLU A 758 10.08 14.38 25.49
N ARG A 759 10.94 14.34 24.47
CA ARG A 759 10.75 15.00 23.18
C ARG A 759 9.77 14.24 22.27
N ALA A 760 9.88 12.92 22.21
CA ALA A 760 8.95 12.07 21.48
C ALA A 760 7.51 12.24 22.02
N GLN A 761 7.35 12.33 23.36
CA GLN A 761 6.07 12.64 23.97
C GLN A 761 5.57 14.06 23.66
N CYS A 762 6.46 15.05 23.46
CA CYS A 762 6.04 16.36 22.98
C CYS A 762 5.39 16.25 21.61
N VAL A 763 6.05 15.57 20.67
CA VAL A 763 5.51 15.32 19.31
C VAL A 763 4.17 14.58 19.39
N SER A 764 4.08 13.47 20.15
CA SER A 764 2.84 12.73 20.31
C SER A 764 1.69 13.61 20.83
N ARG A 765 1.93 14.45 21.85
CA ARG A 765 0.91 15.37 22.37
C ARG A 765 0.52 16.45 21.37
N GLN A 766 1.46 16.97 20.59
CA GLN A 766 1.19 17.94 19.53
C GLN A 766 0.24 17.36 18.49
N TYR A 767 0.59 16.20 17.92
CA TYR A 767 -0.19 15.58 16.86
C TYR A 767 -1.54 15.03 17.36
N SER A 768 -1.66 14.63 18.63
CA SER A 768 -2.94 14.24 19.22
C SER A 768 -3.97 15.39 19.31
N GLN A 769 -3.58 16.62 19.06
CA GLN A 769 -4.50 17.77 18.97
C GLN A 769 -5.08 17.94 17.55
N TYR A 770 -4.49 17.29 16.57
CA TYR A 770 -4.88 17.37 15.17
C TYR A 770 -6.04 16.42 14.89
N TYR A 771 -6.84 16.71 13.87
CA TYR A 771 -8.04 15.95 13.58
C TYR A 771 -8.40 15.96 12.09
N VAL A 772 -9.22 15.02 11.70
CA VAL A 772 -10.00 15.05 10.48
C VAL A 772 -11.48 15.18 10.82
N VAL A 773 -12.31 15.46 9.83
CA VAL A 773 -13.75 15.61 10.03
C VAL A 773 -14.48 14.45 9.33
N ASP A 774 -15.40 13.81 10.04
CA ASP A 774 -16.25 12.75 9.47
C ASP A 774 -17.40 13.31 8.61
N ASP A 775 -18.18 12.43 8.00
CA ASP A 775 -19.34 12.82 7.17
C ASP A 775 -20.44 13.54 7.95
N ASN A 776 -20.44 13.49 9.26
CA ASN A 776 -21.41 14.16 10.15
C ASN A 776 -20.87 15.49 10.71
N GLY A 777 -19.64 15.88 10.35
CA GLY A 777 -18.98 17.08 10.86
C GLY A 777 -18.30 16.89 12.22
N ASN A 778 -18.19 15.67 12.74
CA ASN A 778 -17.49 15.40 13.99
C ASN A 778 -15.99 15.34 13.79
N LYS A 779 -15.24 15.82 14.79
CA LYS A 779 -13.79 15.72 14.83
C LYS A 779 -13.34 14.32 15.25
N VAL A 780 -12.50 13.69 14.42
CA VAL A 780 -11.82 12.45 14.75
C VAL A 780 -10.34 12.77 14.90
N TYR A 781 -9.85 12.68 16.14
CA TYR A 781 -8.48 13.09 16.48
C TYR A 781 -7.46 12.05 16.09
N VAL A 782 -6.28 12.53 15.67
CA VAL A 782 -5.11 11.70 15.39
C VAL A 782 -4.66 11.00 16.67
N ASN A 783 -4.30 9.72 16.57
CA ASN A 783 -3.62 9.02 17.66
C ASN A 783 -2.12 9.32 17.56
N GLY A 784 -1.66 10.38 18.22
CA GLY A 784 -0.26 10.79 18.15
C GLY A 784 0.73 9.77 18.74
N ASN A 785 0.28 8.72 19.45
CA ASN A 785 1.15 7.61 19.85
C ASN A 785 1.36 6.64 18.66
N LEU A 786 0.31 6.38 17.89
CA LEU A 786 0.39 5.58 16.67
C LEU A 786 1.28 6.26 15.62
N THR A 787 1.13 7.59 15.47
CA THR A 787 1.83 8.34 14.42
C THR A 787 3.21 8.87 14.84
N ASN A 788 3.62 8.64 16.09
CA ASN A 788 4.82 9.25 16.68
C ASN A 788 6.10 9.00 15.88
N GLY A 789 6.31 7.79 15.36
CA GLY A 789 7.47 7.45 14.55
C GLY A 789 7.54 8.27 13.26
N GLU A 790 6.42 8.33 12.56
CA GLU A 790 6.27 9.06 11.30
C GLU A 790 6.42 10.58 11.50
N ASP A 791 5.82 11.12 12.56
CA ASP A 791 5.88 12.54 12.89
C ASP A 791 7.30 12.96 13.30
N ILE A 792 8.04 12.08 14.00
CA ILE A 792 9.47 12.27 14.28
C ILE A 792 10.30 12.21 13.00
N ALA A 793 10.02 11.27 12.11
CA ALA A 793 10.73 11.10 10.84
C ALA A 793 10.59 12.34 9.93
N ASP A 794 9.41 12.98 9.89
CA ASP A 794 9.19 14.23 9.16
C ASP A 794 10.08 15.39 9.65
N SER A 795 10.49 15.40 10.94
CA SER A 795 11.44 16.39 11.45
C SER A 795 12.81 16.32 10.78
N GLY A 796 13.10 15.22 10.07
CA GLY A 796 14.27 15.05 9.21
C GLY A 796 14.42 16.08 8.10
N LEU A 797 13.35 16.80 7.75
CA LEU A 797 13.39 17.93 6.80
C LEU A 797 14.50 18.93 7.13
N ALA A 798 14.82 19.13 8.41
CA ALA A 798 15.90 19.99 8.85
C ALA A 798 17.28 19.51 8.33
N GLN A 799 17.48 18.21 8.19
CA GLN A 799 18.71 17.60 7.65
C GLN A 799 18.79 17.78 6.13
N ALA A 800 17.66 17.61 5.42
CA ALA A 800 17.60 17.89 4.00
C ALA A 800 17.94 19.36 3.69
N TYR A 801 17.42 20.29 4.49
CA TYR A 801 17.73 21.70 4.37
C TYR A 801 19.21 22.01 4.65
N ALA A 802 19.79 21.42 5.69
CA ALA A 802 21.21 21.58 6.03
C ALA A 802 22.12 21.02 4.93
N ALA A 803 21.81 19.84 4.41
CA ALA A 803 22.52 19.20 3.30
C ALA A 803 22.48 20.09 2.05
N TRP A 804 21.30 20.57 1.67
CA TRP A 804 21.15 21.50 0.55
C TRP A 804 22.00 22.77 0.74
N LYS A 805 21.98 23.36 1.92
CA LYS A 805 22.78 24.60 2.19
C LYS A 805 24.29 24.38 2.06
N THR A 806 24.78 23.16 2.30
CA THR A 806 26.19 22.78 2.14
C THR A 806 26.53 22.50 0.67
N ASP A 807 25.62 21.84 -0.07
CA ASP A 807 25.81 21.44 -1.46
C ASP A 807 25.52 22.57 -2.47
N ALA A 808 24.69 23.55 -2.08
CA ALA A 808 24.22 24.62 -2.97
C ALA A 808 25.27 25.67 -3.27
N LYS A 809 26.14 25.40 -4.25
CA LYS A 809 27.16 26.40 -4.71
C LYS A 809 26.56 27.51 -5.60
N HIS A 810 25.46 27.25 -6.31
CA HIS A 810 24.81 28.20 -7.24
C HIS A 810 23.29 27.97 -7.28
N ALA A 811 22.57 28.58 -6.34
CA ALA A 811 21.11 28.52 -6.36
C ALA A 811 20.55 29.34 -7.54
N GLN A 812 19.95 28.66 -8.51
CA GLN A 812 19.24 29.29 -9.63
C GLN A 812 17.80 29.63 -9.22
N SER A 813 17.24 30.73 -9.66
CA SER A 813 15.82 31.03 -9.54
C SER A 813 15.03 30.34 -10.66
N LEU A 814 13.72 30.20 -10.47
CA LEU A 814 12.81 29.70 -11.51
C LEU A 814 12.20 30.85 -12.31
N PRO A 815 11.88 30.65 -13.60
CA PRO A 815 11.30 31.71 -14.45
C PRO A 815 9.89 32.06 -13.96
N GLY A 816 9.60 33.38 -13.89
CA GLY A 816 8.28 33.88 -13.51
C GLY A 816 7.90 33.73 -12.04
N LEU A 817 8.86 33.37 -11.15
CA LEU A 817 8.67 33.26 -9.72
C LEU A 817 9.62 34.20 -8.97
N ASP A 818 9.08 34.97 -8.02
CA ASP A 818 9.84 35.90 -7.19
C ASP A 818 10.24 35.28 -5.82
N TYR A 819 10.05 33.97 -5.63
CA TYR A 819 10.46 33.30 -4.40
C TYR A 819 11.97 33.10 -4.31
N THR A 820 12.47 33.16 -3.08
CA THR A 820 13.88 32.83 -2.80
C THR A 820 14.09 31.30 -2.94
N PRO A 821 15.32 30.83 -3.14
CA PRO A 821 15.60 29.38 -3.13
C PRO A 821 15.17 28.68 -1.85
N GLU A 822 15.27 29.36 -0.69
CA GLU A 822 14.79 28.87 0.61
C GLU A 822 13.27 28.70 0.62
N GLN A 823 12.53 29.68 0.11
CA GLN A 823 11.08 29.59 -0.02
C GLN A 823 10.67 28.46 -0.98
N LEU A 824 11.36 28.34 -2.13
CA LEU A 824 11.12 27.27 -3.10
C LEU A 824 11.42 25.88 -2.54
N PHE A 825 12.42 25.74 -1.65
CA PHE A 825 12.68 24.50 -0.92
C PHE A 825 11.44 24.08 -0.11
N PHE A 826 10.88 24.97 0.72
CA PHE A 826 9.70 24.65 1.53
C PHE A 826 8.43 24.51 0.70
N ILE A 827 8.28 25.29 -0.37
CA ILE A 827 7.15 25.11 -1.32
C ILE A 827 7.22 23.74 -1.95
N SER A 828 8.41 23.24 -2.35
CA SER A 828 8.59 21.89 -2.89
C SER A 828 8.20 20.83 -1.87
N PHE A 829 8.59 20.98 -0.60
CA PHE A 829 8.16 20.10 0.49
C PHE A 829 6.63 20.10 0.66
N GLY A 830 6.01 21.29 0.77
CA GLY A 830 4.56 21.39 0.94
C GLY A 830 3.78 20.72 -0.21
N ARG A 831 4.26 20.91 -1.45
CA ARG A 831 3.59 20.42 -2.67
C ARG A 831 3.52 18.90 -2.79
N ILE A 832 4.50 18.15 -2.32
CA ILE A 832 4.45 16.67 -2.41
C ILE A 832 3.32 16.07 -1.57
N TRP A 833 2.81 16.81 -0.58
CA TRP A 833 1.74 16.39 0.32
C TRP A 833 0.34 16.81 -0.12
N ALA A 834 0.19 17.56 -1.24
CA ALA A 834 -1.13 17.96 -1.74
C ALA A 834 -2.03 16.73 -1.92
N THR A 835 -3.14 16.68 -1.17
CA THR A 835 -4.01 15.50 -1.09
C THR A 835 -5.45 15.90 -0.76
N LEU A 836 -6.39 15.33 -1.49
CA LEU A 836 -7.82 15.35 -1.22
C LEU A 836 -8.24 13.97 -0.71
N ALA A 837 -9.02 13.90 0.35
CA ALA A 837 -9.54 12.65 0.90
C ALA A 837 -11.05 12.77 1.20
N ARG A 838 -11.81 11.69 0.93
CA ARG A 838 -13.19 11.59 1.40
C ARG A 838 -13.19 11.43 2.92
N PRO A 839 -14.22 11.95 3.63
CA PRO A 839 -14.25 11.86 5.09
C PRO A 839 -14.10 10.42 5.61
N ALA A 840 -14.80 9.45 5.03
CA ALA A 840 -14.68 8.04 5.44
C ALA A 840 -13.25 7.51 5.29
N THR A 841 -12.55 7.82 4.18
CA THR A 841 -11.13 7.46 3.98
C THR A 841 -10.23 8.17 4.98
N ALA A 842 -10.45 9.46 5.23
CA ALA A 842 -9.66 10.21 6.20
C ALA A 842 -9.78 9.63 7.61
N VAL A 843 -11.00 9.28 8.05
CA VAL A 843 -11.27 8.61 9.33
C VAL A 843 -10.61 7.23 9.38
N SER A 844 -10.75 6.43 8.32
CA SER A 844 -10.12 5.11 8.25
C SER A 844 -8.60 5.20 8.44
N ARG A 845 -7.96 6.14 7.75
CA ARG A 845 -6.50 6.35 7.88
C ARG A 845 -6.09 6.77 9.28
N VAL A 846 -6.80 7.71 9.92
CA VAL A 846 -6.51 8.12 11.31
C VAL A 846 -6.54 6.95 12.29
N ARG A 847 -7.35 5.92 12.02
CA ARG A 847 -7.48 4.74 12.88
C ARG A 847 -6.46 3.65 12.62
N THR A 848 -5.92 3.56 11.39
CA THR A 848 -5.16 2.39 10.93
C THR A 848 -3.77 2.71 10.42
N ASP A 849 -3.55 3.92 9.92
CA ASP A 849 -2.32 4.35 9.27
C ASP A 849 -1.37 4.97 10.32
N PRO A 850 -0.11 4.54 10.41
CA PRO A 850 0.87 5.18 11.28
C PRO A 850 1.23 6.60 10.86
N HIS A 851 0.86 7.02 9.64
CA HIS A 851 1.13 8.38 9.15
C HIS A 851 0.01 9.34 9.56
N SER A 852 0.39 10.51 10.04
CA SER A 852 -0.53 11.63 10.21
C SER A 852 -1.14 12.08 8.87
N PRO A 853 -2.34 12.67 8.84
CA PRO A 853 -2.92 13.21 7.61
C PRO A 853 -1.99 14.20 6.91
N PRO A 854 -1.91 14.22 5.55
CA PRO A 854 -0.95 15.02 4.80
C PRO A 854 -0.93 16.51 5.14
N TYR A 855 -2.11 17.10 5.41
CA TYR A 855 -2.24 18.46 5.91
C TYR A 855 -1.41 18.68 7.19
N TRP A 856 -1.56 17.78 8.17
CA TRP A 856 -0.91 17.89 9.47
C TRP A 856 0.59 17.52 9.41
N ARG A 857 1.00 16.67 8.49
CA ARG A 857 2.44 16.42 8.24
C ARG A 857 3.17 17.70 7.83
N VAL A 858 2.56 18.53 6.98
CA VAL A 858 3.13 19.82 6.57
C VAL A 858 3.10 20.83 7.72
N ILE A 859 1.93 21.05 8.32
CA ILE A 859 1.75 22.05 9.38
C ILE A 859 2.58 21.68 10.61
N GLY A 860 2.49 20.42 11.08
CA GLY A 860 3.21 19.96 12.27
C GLY A 860 4.73 20.04 12.12
N THR A 861 5.27 19.65 10.97
CA THR A 861 6.71 19.72 10.70
C THR A 861 7.23 21.15 10.60
N LEU A 862 6.53 22.03 9.90
CA LEU A 862 7.03 23.38 9.61
C LEU A 862 6.87 24.35 10.78
N ARG A 863 5.84 24.18 11.62
CA ARG A 863 5.65 25.03 12.82
C ARG A 863 6.79 24.89 13.83
N ASP A 864 7.55 23.79 13.76
CA ASP A 864 8.70 23.52 14.62
C ASP A 864 10.06 23.81 13.94
N ASN A 865 10.05 24.39 12.71
CA ASN A 865 11.23 24.56 11.87
C ASN A 865 11.70 26.02 11.78
N ASP A 866 12.80 26.33 12.46
CA ASP A 866 13.40 27.69 12.48
C ASP A 866 13.84 28.21 11.10
N ALA A 867 14.24 27.30 10.18
CA ALA A 867 14.65 27.72 8.83
C ALA A 867 13.44 28.16 8.00
N PHE A 868 12.30 27.49 8.18
CA PHE A 868 11.01 27.88 7.60
C PHE A 868 10.57 29.26 8.12
N HIS A 869 10.60 29.46 9.45
CA HIS A 869 10.22 30.75 10.05
C HIS A 869 11.04 31.92 9.48
N LYS A 870 12.34 31.70 9.25
CA LYS A 870 13.24 32.70 8.63
C LYS A 870 12.94 32.91 7.15
N ALA A 871 12.66 31.83 6.40
CA ALA A 871 12.42 31.93 4.96
C ALA A 871 11.15 32.74 4.62
N PHE A 872 10.10 32.61 5.44
CA PHE A 872 8.82 33.29 5.26
C PHE A 872 8.62 34.48 6.20
N ASN A 873 9.61 34.82 7.03
CA ASN A 873 9.57 35.92 8.02
C ASN A 873 8.38 35.77 9.00
N CYS A 874 8.04 34.54 9.39
CA CYS A 874 6.95 34.28 10.32
C CYS A 874 7.26 34.81 11.72
N LYS A 875 6.44 35.75 12.19
CA LYS A 875 6.63 36.36 13.50
C LYS A 875 6.35 35.36 14.62
N PRO A 876 7.07 35.38 15.75
CA PRO A 876 6.72 34.59 16.91
C PRO A 876 5.27 34.83 17.37
N GLY A 877 4.52 33.77 17.62
CA GLY A 877 3.11 33.81 18.00
C GLY A 877 2.13 33.65 16.82
N THR A 878 2.61 33.56 15.58
CA THR A 878 1.76 33.13 14.45
C THR A 878 1.52 31.60 14.53
N PRO A 879 0.45 31.05 13.92
CA PRO A 879 0.15 29.61 13.92
C PRO A 879 1.33 28.74 13.48
N MET A 880 2.07 29.20 12.44
CA MET A 880 3.24 28.49 11.91
C MET A 880 4.57 28.84 12.63
N ASN A 881 4.56 29.72 13.64
CA ASN A 881 5.69 30.00 14.52
C ASN A 881 5.21 30.23 15.96
N PRO A 882 4.65 29.20 16.62
CA PRO A 882 4.16 29.29 17.99
C PRO A 882 5.31 29.58 18.98
N PRO A 883 5.00 29.95 20.23
CA PRO A 883 6.03 30.12 21.26
C PRO A 883 6.93 28.90 21.39
N LYS A 884 8.22 29.09 21.68
CA LYS A 884 9.20 28.00 21.80
C LYS A 884 8.82 26.90 22.81
N SER A 885 8.01 27.21 23.81
CA SER A 885 7.45 26.25 24.77
C SER A 885 6.42 25.29 24.16
N GLU A 886 5.87 25.64 22.99
CA GLU A 886 4.88 24.87 22.26
C GLU A 886 5.48 24.15 21.02
N GLN A 887 6.76 24.38 20.74
CA GLN A 887 7.47 23.73 19.66
C GLN A 887 8.11 22.42 20.13
N CYS A 888 7.95 21.36 19.34
CA CYS A 888 8.49 20.04 19.62
C CYS A 888 9.67 19.73 18.67
N SER A 889 10.86 20.19 19.07
CA SER A 889 12.11 19.92 18.29
C SER A 889 12.83 18.69 18.84
N LEU A 890 13.15 17.75 17.97
CA LEU A 890 13.86 16.53 18.31
C LEU A 890 15.26 16.53 17.67
N TRP A 891 15.32 16.66 16.36
CA TRP A 891 16.56 16.62 15.56
C TRP A 891 16.96 17.97 14.97
#